data_b9d422281e52a374dee1ede1058f4cbe
#
_entry.id   b9d422281e52a374dee1ede1058f4cbe
#
_cell.length_a   1.000
_cell.length_b   1.000
_cell.length_c   1.000
_cell.angle_alpha   90.00
_cell.angle_beta   90.00
_cell.angle_gamma   90.00
#
_symmetry.space_group_name_H-M   'P 1'
#
loop_
_entity.id
_entity.type
_entity.pdbx_description
1 polymer ?
#
loop_
_entity_poly.entity_id
_entity_poly.type
_entity_poly.pdbx_seq_one_letter_code
_entity_poly.pdbx_strand_id
1 'polypeptide(L)'
;MKKIVIYARCKTTLLIAMLIFVFSAAAVAQTTKVSGKIVDAITREPLPFVNIIFKGTAIGGTTDIEGNYSIFTTLPVDSVSISYVGYNKLTRAIRRGAVQELNLGLSQGVDLVTVEIRPGENPAHRILRKIIANKENNDREELDAYEYEVYNKVEFDLNNLSEDFKNNKLLQPFSFIFDNIDSTNAKEKPYLPVFMTEALADYYYRKNPKARNEVIKASKVAGVENSSVSQFMGDMYQNVNIYDNNILVFGKNFISPISDNALLFYKFYLIDSMVIDGHKCYQLQFKPKRKQELAFVGNLWAADTSFAIKQIEMSIADDANINFINTTSVVQTYTQVDSAWMMQKERLVIDFNPFPIEQKKKSLMGIYGRKTADYSNFKINQPRADEFYSITNNLKVNADAFQKDEAFWVEHRHDTLSKNEQQIYKMVDTLQSLPVYKTWIDVIQIFVTGYKIKGNFEYGPYYNLFSTNEIEGNRFRFGGRTSNQFSKWYELSGYVAYGTRDEKFKYSLGIRAFITKKPRVMVGMYYKNDNEILGQSQNGFTTDNILASVFRITPLRNLTNVKQVNTYIEREWFTGFNTKLSFVNRTMMPLGAFHYEYQKAPGKTAFKENITTSEIRFLARLAYNEKYIEGQFTRVSLGTHYPIVQAQYTLGVKNLFASDYNYHKLTVNVDDRIRVNPIGYFDYILEYGKTWNPLPYPLLTLHGGNETYIFDLYAYNGMNYYEFVSDEYASATISHHFDGFFLNRIPLMRKLKWREVVGAKALVGRVNDANKSMLIFPEHLTALNRGPYFEATTGIENIFKVFRVDAVWRLSYLDNPKAIPFSIKASLQFTF
;
A
#
# COMPACT_ATOMS: atom_id res chain seq x y z
N MET A 1 30.86 -57.13 -61.15
CA MET A 1 30.28 -57.48 -59.86
C MET A 1 30.55 -56.52 -58.66
N LYS A 2 31.63 -55.73 -58.68
CA LYS A 2 31.90 -54.80 -57.51
C LYS A 2 30.99 -53.59 -57.41
N LYS A 3 30.36 -53.06 -58.45
CA LYS A 3 29.46 -51.89 -58.41
C LYS A 3 28.03 -52.22 -57.90
N ILE A 4 27.56 -53.48 -58.03
CA ILE A 4 26.21 -53.89 -57.60
C ILE A 4 26.19 -54.12 -56.09
N VAL A 5 27.30 -54.52 -55.44
CA VAL A 5 27.38 -54.80 -54.02
C VAL A 5 27.45 -53.52 -53.23
N ILE A 6 28.05 -52.43 -53.79
CA ILE A 6 28.10 -51.12 -53.14
C ILE A 6 26.70 -50.42 -53.12
N TYR A 7 25.94 -50.62 -54.21
CA TYR A 7 24.55 -50.00 -54.29
C TYR A 7 23.54 -50.72 -53.37
N ALA A 8 23.71 -52.05 -53.15
CA ALA A 8 22.86 -52.78 -52.22
C ALA A 8 23.18 -52.46 -50.76
N ARG A 9 24.48 -52.22 -50.41
CA ARG A 9 24.88 -51.82 -49.06
C ARG A 9 24.44 -50.37 -48.72
N CYS A 10 24.42 -49.45 -49.67
CA CYS A 10 23.99 -48.07 -49.46
C CYS A 10 22.48 -48.00 -49.28
N LYS A 11 21.66 -48.81 -49.94
CA LYS A 11 20.22 -48.90 -49.75
C LYS A 11 19.83 -49.52 -48.40
N THR A 12 20.54 -50.55 -47.94
CA THR A 12 20.27 -51.16 -46.61
C THR A 12 20.68 -50.25 -45.46
N THR A 13 21.80 -49.52 -45.57
CA THR A 13 22.17 -48.50 -44.54
C THR A 13 21.22 -47.32 -44.52
N LEU A 14 20.73 -46.88 -45.68
CA LEU A 14 19.73 -45.83 -45.75
C LEU A 14 18.35 -46.25 -45.14
N LEU A 15 17.97 -47.53 -45.40
CA LEU A 15 16.74 -48.09 -44.84
C LEU A 15 16.82 -48.28 -43.31
N ILE A 16 17.98 -48.69 -42.81
CA ILE A 16 18.24 -48.86 -41.39
C ILE A 16 18.29 -47.47 -40.71
N ALA A 17 18.92 -46.46 -41.33
CA ALA A 17 18.94 -45.09 -40.83
C ALA A 17 17.52 -44.47 -40.83
N MET A 18 16.70 -44.75 -41.84
CA MET A 18 15.32 -44.32 -41.93
C MET A 18 14.40 -45.02 -40.90
N LEU A 19 14.64 -46.30 -40.63
CA LEU A 19 13.93 -47.04 -39.56
C LEU A 19 14.33 -46.53 -38.17
N ILE A 20 15.61 -46.21 -37.93
CA ILE A 20 16.04 -45.61 -36.64
C ILE A 20 15.46 -44.21 -36.48
N PHE A 21 15.34 -43.42 -37.56
CA PHE A 21 14.72 -42.10 -37.53
C PHE A 21 13.19 -42.14 -37.27
N VAL A 22 12.50 -43.14 -37.81
CA VAL A 22 11.07 -43.40 -37.57
C VAL A 22 10.81 -43.89 -36.13
N PHE A 23 11.73 -44.68 -35.56
CA PHE A 23 11.61 -45.15 -34.18
C PHE A 23 11.99 -44.07 -33.15
N SER A 24 12.84 -43.07 -33.49
CA SER A 24 13.18 -41.97 -32.61
C SER A 24 12.11 -40.88 -32.57
N ALA A 25 11.18 -40.81 -33.50
CA ALA A 25 10.07 -39.85 -33.55
C ALA A 25 8.85 -40.21 -32.68
N ALA A 26 8.88 -41.38 -32.00
CA ALA A 26 7.74 -41.88 -31.21
C ALA A 26 7.89 -41.72 -29.70
N ALA A 27 8.86 -40.94 -29.20
CA ALA A 27 8.93 -40.55 -27.82
C ALA A 27 8.07 -39.28 -27.55
N VAL A 28 6.79 -39.31 -27.89
CA VAL A 28 5.83 -38.34 -27.40
C VAL A 28 5.69 -38.60 -25.91
N ALA A 29 6.06 -37.65 -25.09
CA ALA A 29 5.82 -37.69 -23.66
C ALA A 29 4.29 -37.86 -23.41
N GLN A 30 3.88 -39.07 -23.07
CA GLN A 30 2.48 -39.39 -22.90
C GLN A 30 2.00 -38.79 -21.61
N THR A 31 1.17 -37.75 -21.71
CA THR A 31 0.54 -37.07 -20.56
C THR A 31 -0.57 -37.94 -19.99
N THR A 32 -0.45 -38.33 -18.73
CA THR A 32 -1.53 -38.94 -17.95
C THR A 32 -2.46 -37.85 -17.41
N LYS A 33 -3.70 -37.82 -17.85
CA LYS A 33 -4.72 -36.90 -17.35
C LYS A 33 -5.87 -37.68 -16.72
N VAL A 34 -6.25 -37.30 -15.50
CA VAL A 34 -7.40 -37.88 -14.77
C VAL A 34 -8.34 -36.73 -14.39
N SER A 35 -9.58 -36.86 -14.78
CA SER A 35 -10.66 -35.93 -14.45
C SER A 35 -11.88 -36.70 -13.98
N GLY A 36 -12.82 -36.06 -13.32
CA GLY A 36 -14.04 -36.70 -12.85
C GLY A 36 -14.70 -35.94 -11.73
N LYS A 37 -15.66 -36.60 -11.08
CA LYS A 37 -16.43 -36.05 -9.98
C LYS A 37 -16.32 -36.91 -8.73
N ILE A 38 -16.19 -36.27 -7.56
CA ILE A 38 -16.15 -36.95 -6.27
C ILE A 38 -17.38 -36.54 -5.47
N VAL A 39 -18.12 -37.56 -4.99
CA VAL A 39 -19.34 -37.40 -4.20
C VAL A 39 -19.28 -38.23 -2.93
N ASP A 40 -20.11 -37.92 -1.96
CA ASP A 40 -20.37 -38.82 -0.84
C ASP A 40 -21.05 -40.11 -1.35
N ALA A 41 -20.54 -41.27 -0.92
CA ALA A 41 -21.01 -42.57 -1.43
C ALA A 41 -22.48 -42.86 -1.06
N ILE A 42 -23.00 -42.31 0.04
CA ILE A 42 -24.33 -42.53 0.57
C ILE A 42 -25.29 -41.42 0.11
N THR A 43 -24.97 -40.14 0.40
CA THR A 43 -25.84 -39.00 0.13
C THR A 43 -25.82 -38.56 -1.34
N ARG A 44 -24.78 -38.97 -2.09
CA ARG A 44 -24.50 -38.51 -3.47
C ARG A 44 -24.26 -36.99 -3.62
N GLU A 45 -24.15 -36.28 -2.54
CA GLU A 45 -23.78 -34.88 -2.56
C GLU A 45 -22.32 -34.69 -3.03
N PRO A 46 -22.05 -33.67 -3.83
CA PRO A 46 -20.69 -33.40 -4.26
C PRO A 46 -19.81 -33.02 -3.06
N LEU A 47 -18.58 -33.55 -3.04
CA LEU A 47 -17.62 -33.26 -2.00
C LEU A 47 -16.61 -32.23 -2.49
N PRO A 48 -16.69 -30.97 -2.02
CA PRO A 48 -15.77 -29.94 -2.38
C PRO A 48 -14.43 -30.10 -1.66
N PHE A 49 -13.37 -29.64 -2.30
CA PHE A 49 -12.02 -29.59 -1.73
C PHE A 49 -11.41 -30.93 -1.31
N VAL A 50 -11.84 -32.00 -1.92
CA VAL A 50 -11.22 -33.33 -1.78
C VAL A 50 -9.84 -33.31 -2.39
N ASN A 51 -8.85 -33.74 -1.66
CA ASN A 51 -7.46 -33.77 -2.14
C ASN A 51 -7.23 -35.03 -3.01
N ILE A 52 -6.71 -34.85 -4.24
CA ILE A 52 -6.39 -35.89 -5.19
C ILE A 52 -4.93 -35.76 -5.62
N ILE A 53 -4.11 -36.76 -5.37
CA ILE A 53 -2.67 -36.72 -5.66
C ILE A 53 -2.28 -37.98 -6.44
N PHE A 54 -1.43 -37.83 -7.46
CA PHE A 54 -0.78 -38.99 -8.07
C PHE A 54 0.14 -39.66 -7.04
N LYS A 55 -0.13 -40.92 -6.72
CA LYS A 55 0.58 -41.63 -5.67
C LYS A 55 2.08 -41.66 -5.93
N GLY A 56 2.86 -41.29 -4.92
CA GLY A 56 4.33 -41.18 -5.00
C GLY A 56 4.85 -39.89 -5.60
N THR A 57 3.99 -38.90 -5.86
CA THR A 57 4.38 -37.57 -6.35
C THR A 57 3.73 -36.47 -5.53
N ALA A 58 4.19 -35.23 -5.67
CA ALA A 58 3.50 -34.05 -5.14
C ALA A 58 2.48 -33.46 -6.11
N ILE A 59 2.26 -34.09 -7.27
CA ILE A 59 1.38 -33.57 -8.32
C ILE A 59 -0.06 -34.02 -8.06
N GLY A 60 -0.97 -33.07 -7.93
CA GLY A 60 -2.38 -33.34 -7.66
C GLY A 60 -3.23 -32.08 -7.77
N GLY A 61 -4.40 -32.15 -7.19
CA GLY A 61 -5.35 -31.05 -7.15
C GLY A 61 -6.45 -31.30 -6.12
N THR A 62 -7.40 -30.40 -6.05
CA THR A 62 -8.60 -30.55 -5.21
C THR A 62 -9.85 -30.48 -6.06
N THR A 63 -10.97 -31.04 -5.57
CA THR A 63 -12.28 -30.86 -6.21
C THR A 63 -12.75 -29.42 -6.05
N ASP A 64 -13.52 -28.93 -7.03
CA ASP A 64 -14.28 -27.69 -6.94
C ASP A 64 -15.52 -27.82 -6.01
N ILE A 65 -16.35 -26.77 -5.95
CA ILE A 65 -17.57 -26.77 -5.10
C ILE A 65 -18.60 -27.82 -5.57
N GLU A 66 -18.62 -28.12 -6.85
CA GLU A 66 -19.47 -29.15 -7.47
C GLU A 66 -18.87 -30.56 -7.40
N GLY A 67 -17.69 -30.70 -6.77
CA GLY A 67 -17.00 -31.96 -6.61
C GLY A 67 -16.19 -32.41 -7.84
N ASN A 68 -16.03 -31.60 -8.89
CA ASN A 68 -15.27 -31.94 -10.08
C ASN A 68 -13.77 -31.69 -9.88
N TYR A 69 -12.95 -32.51 -10.56
CA TYR A 69 -11.49 -32.36 -10.55
C TYR A 69 -10.85 -32.67 -11.90
N SER A 70 -9.67 -32.13 -12.13
CA SER A 70 -8.83 -32.48 -13.28
C SER A 70 -7.38 -32.28 -12.89
N ILE A 71 -6.62 -33.39 -12.93
CA ILE A 71 -5.17 -33.41 -12.66
C ILE A 71 -4.45 -34.08 -13.83
N PHE A 72 -3.20 -33.67 -14.09
CA PHE A 72 -2.39 -34.24 -15.15
C PHE A 72 -0.91 -34.29 -14.75
N THR A 73 -0.18 -35.20 -15.37
CA THR A 73 1.27 -35.30 -15.17
C THR A 73 1.93 -35.99 -16.37
N THR A 74 3.18 -35.68 -16.61
CA THR A 74 4.05 -36.38 -17.55
C THR A 74 4.89 -37.47 -16.88
N LEU A 75 4.86 -37.56 -15.56
CA LEU A 75 5.55 -38.60 -14.80
C LEU A 75 4.87 -39.97 -14.97
N PRO A 76 5.63 -41.08 -14.89
CA PRO A 76 5.12 -42.42 -15.01
C PRO A 76 4.38 -42.88 -13.76
N VAL A 77 3.12 -42.46 -13.58
CA VAL A 77 2.25 -42.76 -12.46
C VAL A 77 1.21 -43.83 -12.81
N ASP A 78 0.83 -44.65 -11.86
CA ASP A 78 -0.10 -45.76 -12.02
C ASP A 78 -1.29 -45.76 -11.09
N SER A 79 -1.34 -44.79 -10.17
CA SER A 79 -2.47 -44.65 -9.23
C SER A 79 -2.63 -43.25 -8.70
N VAL A 80 -3.85 -42.91 -8.31
CA VAL A 80 -4.21 -41.68 -7.61
C VAL A 80 -4.66 -42.00 -6.20
N SER A 81 -4.27 -41.16 -5.24
CA SER A 81 -4.71 -41.20 -3.85
C SER A 81 -5.64 -40.06 -3.59
N ILE A 82 -6.80 -40.35 -3.06
CA ILE A 82 -7.88 -39.42 -2.76
C ILE A 82 -8.09 -39.42 -1.25
N SER A 83 -8.09 -38.24 -0.65
CA SER A 83 -8.30 -38.06 0.80
C SER A 83 -9.18 -36.87 1.09
N TYR A 84 -10.06 -37.02 2.06
CA TYR A 84 -10.95 -35.97 2.54
C TYR A 84 -11.21 -36.15 4.04
N VAL A 85 -11.31 -35.05 4.77
CA VAL A 85 -11.52 -35.09 6.23
C VAL A 85 -12.87 -35.70 6.56
N GLY A 86 -12.87 -36.76 7.40
CA GLY A 86 -14.09 -37.49 7.74
C GLY A 86 -14.45 -38.63 6.78
N TYR A 87 -13.62 -38.92 5.78
CA TYR A 87 -13.83 -40.00 4.80
C TYR A 87 -12.62 -40.94 4.73
N ASN A 88 -12.89 -42.19 4.36
CA ASN A 88 -11.84 -43.16 4.16
C ASN A 88 -10.96 -42.80 2.97
N LYS A 89 -9.64 -42.88 3.15
CA LYS A 89 -8.67 -42.64 2.09
C LYS A 89 -8.84 -43.69 0.99
N LEU A 90 -8.99 -43.26 -0.24
CA LEU A 90 -9.21 -44.13 -1.39
C LEU A 90 -8.02 -44.05 -2.34
N THR A 91 -7.50 -45.21 -2.77
CA THR A 91 -6.49 -45.28 -3.84
C THR A 91 -7.08 -45.99 -5.03
N ARG A 92 -6.89 -45.44 -6.24
CA ARG A 92 -7.37 -46.04 -7.49
C ARG A 92 -6.24 -46.14 -8.51
N ALA A 93 -6.16 -47.29 -9.16
CA ALA A 93 -5.24 -47.51 -10.28
C ALA A 93 -5.72 -46.69 -11.50
N ILE A 94 -4.76 -46.17 -12.26
CA ILE A 94 -4.95 -45.38 -13.48
C ILE A 94 -4.06 -45.91 -14.60
N ARG A 95 -4.42 -45.59 -15.85
CA ARG A 95 -3.61 -45.98 -17.02
C ARG A 95 -2.63 -44.87 -17.33
N ARG A 96 -1.37 -45.21 -17.44
CA ARG A 96 -0.29 -44.27 -17.84
C ARG A 96 -0.51 -43.75 -19.24
N GLY A 97 -0.19 -42.47 -19.46
CA GLY A 97 -0.26 -41.84 -20.78
C GLY A 97 -1.65 -41.76 -21.39
N ALA A 98 -2.72 -41.88 -20.59
CA ALA A 98 -4.08 -41.88 -21.07
C ALA A 98 -4.86 -40.71 -20.43
N VAL A 99 -5.79 -40.14 -21.18
CA VAL A 99 -6.83 -39.27 -20.65
C VAL A 99 -8.00 -40.16 -20.22
N GLN A 100 -8.37 -40.05 -18.94
CA GLN A 100 -9.39 -40.93 -18.37
C GLN A 100 -10.29 -40.15 -17.39
N GLU A 101 -11.55 -40.55 -17.37
CA GLU A 101 -12.52 -40.00 -16.41
C GLU A 101 -12.72 -41.01 -15.26
N LEU A 102 -12.68 -40.48 -14.03
CA LEU A 102 -12.77 -41.33 -12.83
C LEU A 102 -13.71 -40.65 -11.82
N ASN A 103 -14.98 -41.06 -11.85
CA ASN A 103 -16.03 -40.60 -10.93
C ASN A 103 -16.05 -41.53 -9.70
N LEU A 104 -15.96 -40.95 -8.49
CA LEU A 104 -15.74 -41.69 -7.26
C LEU A 104 -16.70 -41.26 -6.15
N GLY A 105 -17.18 -42.27 -5.40
CA GLY A 105 -17.88 -42.03 -4.13
C GLY A 105 -16.94 -42.32 -2.96
N LEU A 106 -16.75 -41.37 -2.07
CA LEU A 106 -16.05 -41.57 -0.82
C LEU A 106 -17.03 -42.02 0.26
N SER A 107 -16.67 -43.08 0.97
CA SER A 107 -17.43 -43.53 2.14
C SER A 107 -16.99 -42.79 3.37
N GLN A 108 -17.96 -42.29 4.14
CA GLN A 108 -17.67 -41.71 5.44
C GLN A 108 -16.94 -42.75 6.32
N GLY A 109 -15.86 -42.36 6.90
CA GLY A 109 -15.10 -43.22 7.82
C GLY A 109 -15.94 -43.39 9.07
N VAL A 110 -16.53 -44.57 9.23
CA VAL A 110 -17.08 -45.04 10.48
C VAL A 110 -15.95 -45.67 11.30
N ASP A 111 -14.87 -44.98 11.42
CA ASP A 111 -13.92 -45.21 12.47
C ASP A 111 -13.80 -43.91 13.27
N LEU A 112 -14.65 -43.81 14.26
CA LEU A 112 -14.15 -43.59 15.60
C LEU A 112 -13.07 -44.66 15.88
N VAL A 113 -11.91 -44.54 15.22
CA VAL A 113 -10.68 -44.91 15.91
C VAL A 113 -10.82 -44.11 17.18
N THR A 114 -11.12 -44.83 18.26
CA THR A 114 -10.96 -44.37 19.63
C THR A 114 -9.63 -43.64 19.58
N VAL A 115 -9.69 -42.30 19.52
CA VAL A 115 -8.51 -41.48 19.71
C VAL A 115 -8.17 -41.78 21.15
N GLU A 116 -7.34 -42.77 21.32
CA GLU A 116 -6.68 -43.03 22.58
C GLU A 116 -5.98 -41.72 22.84
N ILE A 117 -6.61 -40.84 23.67
CA ILE A 117 -6.00 -39.65 24.18
C ILE A 117 -4.92 -40.16 25.13
N ARG A 118 -3.81 -40.59 24.51
CA ARG A 118 -2.58 -40.80 25.27
C ARG A 118 -2.23 -39.40 25.78
N PRO A 119 -1.98 -39.26 27.09
CA PRO A 119 -1.45 -38.03 27.65
C PRO A 119 -0.06 -37.83 27.03
N GLY A 120 -0.02 -37.11 25.93
CA GLY A 120 1.15 -36.84 25.11
C GLY A 120 0.92 -35.56 24.32
N GLU A 121 1.99 -34.82 24.11
CA GLU A 121 1.99 -33.62 23.34
C GLU A 121 1.52 -33.84 21.89
N ASN A 122 0.67 -32.94 21.34
CA ASN A 122 0.25 -32.96 19.95
C ASN A 122 1.50 -33.02 19.02
N PRO A 123 1.64 -34.04 18.17
CA PRO A 123 2.80 -34.21 17.29
C PRO A 123 3.06 -32.96 16.40
N ALA A 124 1.99 -32.27 15.97
CA ALA A 124 2.11 -31.02 15.20
C ALA A 124 2.79 -29.91 16.00
N HIS A 125 2.52 -29.82 17.33
CA HIS A 125 3.16 -28.80 18.16
C HIS A 125 4.65 -29.08 18.37
N ARG A 126 5.05 -30.35 18.47
CA ARG A 126 6.47 -30.74 18.55
C ARG A 126 7.23 -30.36 17.29
N ILE A 127 6.66 -30.62 16.10
CA ILE A 127 7.28 -30.24 14.82
C ILE A 127 7.33 -28.71 14.71
N LEU A 128 6.24 -28.02 15.02
CA LEU A 128 6.18 -26.55 14.98
C LEU A 128 7.25 -25.91 15.87
N ARG A 129 7.46 -26.41 17.11
CA ARG A 129 8.53 -25.88 17.97
C ARG A 129 9.90 -26.07 17.36
N LYS A 130 10.14 -27.17 16.66
CA LYS A 130 11.40 -27.37 15.94
C LYS A 130 11.55 -26.40 14.77
N ILE A 131 10.47 -26.12 14.02
CA ILE A 131 10.47 -25.09 12.97
C ILE A 131 10.83 -23.73 13.58
N ILE A 132 10.16 -23.33 14.66
CA ILE A 132 10.42 -22.06 15.35
C ILE A 132 11.85 -21.99 15.89
N ALA A 133 12.35 -23.06 16.52
CA ALA A 133 13.71 -23.09 17.06
C ALA A 133 14.81 -23.01 15.98
N ASN A 134 14.51 -23.43 14.73
CA ASN A 134 15.44 -23.34 13.60
C ASN A 134 15.14 -22.18 12.64
N LYS A 135 14.27 -21.27 13.04
CA LYS A 135 13.77 -20.17 12.22
C LYS A 135 14.89 -19.26 11.73
N GLU A 136 15.77 -18.80 12.64
CA GLU A 136 16.90 -17.94 12.34
C GLU A 136 17.89 -18.61 11.36
N ASN A 137 18.10 -19.92 11.50
CA ASN A 137 19.00 -20.66 10.62
C ASN A 137 18.44 -20.81 9.19
N ASN A 138 17.13 -20.75 9.04
CA ASN A 138 16.43 -20.98 7.78
C ASN A 138 15.93 -19.68 7.13
N ASP A 139 16.04 -18.54 7.82
CA ASP A 139 15.67 -17.24 7.28
C ASP A 139 16.81 -16.69 6.43
N ARG A 140 16.56 -16.44 5.16
CA ARG A 140 17.55 -15.84 4.26
C ARG A 140 18.03 -14.45 4.70
N GLU A 141 17.20 -13.68 5.45
CA GLU A 141 17.61 -12.37 5.95
C GLU A 141 18.67 -12.44 7.07
N GLU A 142 18.89 -13.62 7.64
CA GLU A 142 19.95 -13.87 8.61
C GLU A 142 21.32 -14.21 7.97
N LEU A 143 21.37 -14.48 6.67
CA LEU A 143 22.60 -14.64 5.92
C LEU A 143 23.42 -13.32 5.89
N ASP A 144 24.72 -13.43 5.89
CA ASP A 144 25.61 -12.24 5.80
C ASP A 144 25.38 -11.45 4.52
N ALA A 145 25.20 -12.17 3.40
CA ALA A 145 24.83 -11.58 2.12
C ALA A 145 24.19 -12.63 1.21
N TYR A 146 23.35 -12.19 0.30
CA TYR A 146 22.88 -13.03 -0.81
C TYR A 146 22.56 -12.20 -2.05
N GLU A 147 22.68 -12.84 -3.19
CA GLU A 147 22.29 -12.33 -4.51
C GLU A 147 21.40 -13.35 -5.19
N TYR A 148 20.48 -12.88 -6.00
CA TYR A 148 19.70 -13.71 -6.92
C TYR A 148 19.21 -12.89 -8.12
N GLU A 149 18.89 -13.59 -9.19
CA GLU A 149 18.11 -13.06 -10.27
C GLU A 149 16.63 -13.38 -10.02
N VAL A 150 15.75 -12.45 -10.29
CA VAL A 150 14.32 -12.64 -10.15
C VAL A 150 13.59 -12.21 -11.40
N TYR A 151 12.76 -13.12 -11.93
CA TYR A 151 11.76 -12.81 -12.93
C TYR A 151 10.43 -12.60 -12.24
N ASN A 152 9.87 -11.39 -12.38
CA ASN A 152 8.61 -11.01 -11.82
C ASN A 152 7.58 -10.77 -12.90
N LYS A 153 6.37 -11.35 -12.74
CA LYS A 153 5.21 -11.06 -13.55
C LYS A 153 4.07 -10.62 -12.65
N VAL A 154 3.48 -9.46 -12.94
CA VAL A 154 2.33 -8.93 -12.22
C VAL A 154 1.21 -8.66 -13.21
N GLU A 155 0.00 -9.08 -12.83
CA GLU A 155 -1.20 -9.01 -13.66
C GLU A 155 -2.34 -8.41 -12.85
N PHE A 156 -3.17 -7.61 -13.51
CA PHE A 156 -4.45 -7.17 -12.99
C PHE A 156 -5.53 -7.57 -13.97
N ASP A 157 -6.56 -8.25 -13.44
CA ASP A 157 -7.64 -8.77 -14.24
C ASP A 157 -8.97 -8.37 -13.64
N LEU A 158 -9.96 -8.08 -14.49
CA LEU A 158 -11.33 -7.87 -14.05
C LEU A 158 -12.04 -9.21 -13.93
N ASN A 159 -12.69 -9.46 -12.80
CA ASN A 159 -13.48 -10.67 -12.58
C ASN A 159 -14.96 -10.33 -12.32
N ASN A 160 -15.82 -11.35 -12.25
CA ASN A 160 -17.26 -11.19 -12.03
C ASN A 160 -17.96 -10.28 -13.07
N LEU A 161 -17.55 -10.38 -14.33
CA LEU A 161 -18.13 -9.60 -15.43
C LEU A 161 -19.55 -10.10 -15.70
N SER A 162 -20.57 -9.39 -15.18
CA SER A 162 -21.96 -9.72 -15.40
C SER A 162 -22.38 -9.48 -16.85
N GLU A 163 -23.41 -10.20 -17.32
CA GLU A 163 -23.95 -9.96 -18.67
C GLU A 163 -24.52 -8.53 -18.80
N ASP A 164 -25.11 -7.98 -17.73
CA ASP A 164 -25.53 -6.58 -17.70
C ASP A 164 -24.35 -5.62 -17.91
N PHE A 165 -23.17 -5.95 -17.39
CA PHE A 165 -21.95 -5.16 -17.59
C PHE A 165 -21.47 -5.24 -19.03
N LYS A 166 -21.41 -6.45 -19.61
CA LYS A 166 -20.99 -6.66 -20.99
C LYS A 166 -21.92 -5.96 -21.99
N ASN A 167 -23.22 -5.94 -21.70
CA ASN A 167 -24.25 -5.33 -22.55
C ASN A 167 -24.48 -3.84 -22.29
N ASN A 168 -23.69 -3.22 -21.42
CA ASN A 168 -23.81 -1.79 -21.13
C ASN A 168 -23.48 -0.95 -22.37
N LYS A 169 -24.40 -0.05 -22.77
CA LYS A 169 -24.21 0.84 -23.93
C LYS A 169 -22.90 1.65 -23.90
N LEU A 170 -22.44 2.04 -22.71
CA LEU A 170 -21.18 2.76 -22.53
C LEU A 170 -19.95 1.88 -22.79
N LEU A 171 -20.11 0.56 -22.72
CA LEU A 171 -19.02 -0.41 -22.94
C LEU A 171 -19.07 -1.05 -24.32
N GLN A 172 -20.10 -0.80 -25.12
CA GLN A 172 -20.18 -1.33 -26.49
C GLN A 172 -18.91 -1.09 -27.34
N PRO A 173 -18.25 0.07 -27.27
CA PRO A 173 -16.99 0.27 -28.00
C PRO A 173 -15.86 -0.65 -27.57
N PHE A 174 -16.00 -1.30 -26.41
CA PHE A 174 -15.03 -2.22 -25.82
C PHE A 174 -15.45 -3.69 -25.91
N SER A 175 -16.50 -4.01 -26.66
CA SER A 175 -17.04 -5.39 -26.71
C SER A 175 -16.00 -6.44 -27.11
N PHE A 176 -15.05 -6.10 -27.96
CA PHE A 176 -13.95 -6.98 -28.41
C PHE A 176 -13.05 -7.47 -27.26
N ILE A 177 -12.98 -6.76 -26.13
CA ILE A 177 -12.17 -7.19 -24.98
C ILE A 177 -12.77 -8.43 -24.33
N PHE A 178 -14.09 -8.60 -24.38
CA PHE A 178 -14.80 -9.72 -23.73
C PHE A 178 -14.53 -11.06 -24.41
N ASP A 179 -14.01 -11.07 -25.65
CA ASP A 179 -13.55 -12.27 -26.36
C ASP A 179 -12.29 -12.86 -25.70
N ASN A 180 -11.58 -12.07 -24.88
CA ASN A 180 -10.36 -12.46 -24.18
C ASN A 180 -10.62 -12.88 -22.71
N ILE A 181 -11.86 -13.19 -22.36
CA ILE A 181 -12.18 -13.68 -21.01
C ILE A 181 -11.57 -15.08 -20.84
N ASP A 182 -10.75 -15.20 -19.83
CA ASP A 182 -10.14 -16.48 -19.45
C ASP A 182 -11.03 -17.21 -18.45
N SER A 183 -11.43 -18.41 -18.79
CA SER A 183 -12.20 -19.35 -17.96
C SER A 183 -11.50 -20.71 -17.81
N THR A 184 -10.22 -20.78 -18.16
CA THR A 184 -9.48 -22.05 -18.19
C THR A 184 -9.15 -22.58 -16.81
N ASN A 185 -9.05 -21.69 -15.81
CA ASN A 185 -8.76 -22.10 -14.43
C ASN A 185 -10.06 -22.31 -13.66
N ALA A 186 -10.46 -23.56 -13.43
CA ALA A 186 -11.69 -23.91 -12.71
C ALA A 186 -11.72 -23.45 -11.23
N LYS A 187 -10.57 -23.12 -10.65
CA LYS A 187 -10.47 -22.60 -9.26
C LYS A 187 -10.69 -21.09 -9.17
N GLU A 188 -10.69 -20.39 -10.28
CA GLU A 188 -10.82 -18.94 -10.34
C GLU A 188 -12.09 -18.56 -11.11
N LYS A 189 -12.68 -17.44 -10.75
CA LYS A 189 -13.80 -16.89 -11.52
C LYS A 189 -13.31 -16.49 -12.90
N PRO A 190 -14.14 -16.58 -13.96
CA PRO A 190 -13.77 -16.05 -15.27
C PRO A 190 -13.28 -14.60 -15.13
N TYR A 191 -12.17 -14.29 -15.78
CA TYR A 191 -11.53 -12.98 -15.67
C TYR A 191 -11.06 -12.47 -17.02
N LEU A 192 -11.00 -11.14 -17.12
CA LEU A 192 -10.50 -10.42 -18.26
C LEU A 192 -9.16 -9.77 -17.87
N PRO A 193 -8.04 -10.18 -18.46
CA PRO A 193 -6.78 -9.51 -18.24
C PRO A 193 -6.81 -8.08 -18.79
N VAL A 194 -6.41 -7.09 -17.96
CA VAL A 194 -6.41 -5.67 -18.38
C VAL A 194 -5.05 -5.01 -18.27
N PHE A 195 -4.16 -5.61 -17.50
CA PHE A 195 -2.80 -5.09 -17.31
C PHE A 195 -1.85 -6.23 -16.98
N MET A 196 -0.66 -6.19 -17.57
CA MET A 196 0.42 -7.11 -17.28
C MET A 196 1.77 -6.39 -17.37
N THR A 197 2.67 -6.75 -16.47
CA THR A 197 4.07 -6.35 -16.57
C THR A 197 4.98 -7.49 -16.23
N GLU A 198 6.11 -7.50 -16.92
CA GLU A 198 7.21 -8.43 -16.70
C GLU A 198 8.46 -7.63 -16.34
N ALA A 199 9.24 -8.11 -15.41
CA ALA A 199 10.54 -7.53 -15.06
C ALA A 199 11.56 -8.63 -14.75
N LEU A 200 12.78 -8.44 -15.20
CA LEU A 200 13.94 -9.24 -14.83
C LEU A 200 14.91 -8.34 -14.06
N ALA A 201 15.24 -8.73 -12.85
CA ALA A 201 16.09 -7.94 -11.97
C ALA A 201 17.12 -8.79 -11.23
N ASP A 202 18.26 -8.21 -10.92
CA ASP A 202 19.19 -8.76 -9.96
C ASP A 202 18.99 -8.09 -8.62
N TYR A 203 18.90 -8.88 -7.56
CA TYR A 203 18.72 -8.42 -6.19
C TYR A 203 19.95 -8.75 -5.34
N TYR A 204 20.36 -7.81 -4.51
CA TYR A 204 21.52 -7.88 -3.66
C TYR A 204 21.17 -7.49 -2.24
N TYR A 205 21.54 -8.32 -1.28
CA TYR A 205 21.33 -8.09 0.14
C TYR A 205 22.62 -8.25 0.90
N ARG A 206 22.80 -7.45 1.94
CA ARG A 206 23.85 -7.56 2.94
C ARG A 206 23.25 -7.26 4.32
N LYS A 207 23.61 -8.08 5.32
CA LYS A 207 23.10 -7.96 6.69
C LYS A 207 23.78 -6.82 7.47
N ASN A 208 25.12 -6.71 7.40
CA ASN A 208 25.86 -5.75 8.19
C ASN A 208 26.86 -4.93 7.34
N PRO A 209 26.75 -3.58 7.30
CA PRO A 209 25.54 -2.81 7.62
C PRO A 209 24.41 -3.20 6.70
N LYS A 210 23.17 -3.24 7.23
CA LYS A 210 22.02 -3.71 6.47
C LYS A 210 21.81 -2.84 5.22
N ALA A 211 21.93 -3.47 4.08
CA ALA A 211 21.78 -2.80 2.78
C ALA A 211 21.13 -3.75 1.78
N ARG A 212 20.40 -3.19 0.84
CA ARG A 212 19.81 -3.92 -0.28
C ARG A 212 19.89 -3.07 -1.53
N ASN A 213 20.03 -3.71 -2.67
CA ASN A 213 20.05 -3.06 -3.96
C ASN A 213 19.34 -3.93 -4.98
N GLU A 214 18.58 -3.34 -5.88
CA GLU A 214 17.89 -4.03 -6.96
C GLU A 214 18.25 -3.37 -8.29
N VAL A 215 18.62 -4.17 -9.27
CA VAL A 215 18.99 -3.70 -10.61
C VAL A 215 18.04 -4.30 -11.63
N ILE A 216 17.10 -3.52 -12.12
CA ILE A 216 16.19 -3.93 -13.18
C ILE A 216 16.95 -3.98 -14.51
N LYS A 217 17.11 -5.18 -15.03
CA LYS A 217 17.80 -5.47 -16.32
C LYS A 217 16.89 -5.29 -17.51
N ALA A 218 15.63 -5.72 -17.36
CA ALA A 218 14.60 -5.62 -18.38
C ALA A 218 13.24 -5.40 -17.74
N SER A 219 12.38 -4.61 -18.40
CA SER A 219 10.99 -4.44 -18.00
C SER A 219 10.10 -4.24 -19.24
N LYS A 220 8.97 -4.94 -19.26
CA LYS A 220 7.95 -4.85 -20.30
C LYS A 220 6.60 -4.64 -19.66
N VAL A 221 5.87 -3.65 -20.12
CA VAL A 221 4.55 -3.28 -19.58
C VAL A 221 3.52 -3.32 -20.68
N ALA A 222 2.44 -4.07 -20.45
CA ALA A 222 1.23 -3.99 -21.27
C ALA A 222 0.21 -3.16 -20.50
N GLY A 223 -0.25 -2.06 -21.05
CA GLY A 223 -1.18 -1.16 -20.37
C GLY A 223 -0.72 0.29 -20.38
N VAL A 224 -1.22 1.07 -19.41
CA VAL A 224 -0.91 2.50 -19.34
C VAL A 224 0.58 2.70 -19.07
N GLU A 225 1.31 3.20 -20.06
CA GLU A 225 2.70 3.64 -19.88
C GLU A 225 2.75 4.82 -18.91
N ASN A 226 2.90 4.51 -17.64
CA ASN A 226 3.20 5.50 -16.63
C ASN A 226 4.40 5.01 -15.82
N SER A 227 5.48 5.77 -15.82
CA SER A 227 6.67 5.49 -15.01
C SER A 227 6.33 5.33 -13.52
N SER A 228 5.26 5.99 -13.06
CA SER A 228 4.71 5.82 -11.71
C SER A 228 4.08 4.45 -11.50
N VAL A 229 3.50 3.82 -12.53
CA VAL A 229 2.93 2.46 -12.41
C VAL A 229 4.04 1.44 -12.23
N SER A 230 5.14 1.57 -12.96
CA SER A 230 6.30 0.67 -12.81
C SER A 230 6.92 0.78 -11.42
N GLN A 231 6.91 1.97 -10.81
CA GLN A 231 7.39 2.18 -9.44
C GLN A 231 6.40 1.70 -8.38
N PHE A 232 5.11 1.96 -8.59
CA PHE A 232 4.02 1.44 -7.74
C PHE A 232 4.08 -0.09 -7.70
N MET A 233 4.49 -0.71 -8.79
CA MET A 233 4.64 -2.16 -8.88
C MET A 233 5.86 -2.68 -8.14
N GLY A 234 6.95 -1.91 -8.04
CA GLY A 234 8.09 -2.25 -7.18
C GLY A 234 7.69 -2.43 -5.72
N ASP A 235 6.75 -1.62 -5.21
CA ASP A 235 6.24 -1.74 -3.83
C ASP A 235 5.07 -2.74 -3.69
N MET A 236 4.38 -3.07 -4.76
CA MET A 236 3.44 -4.21 -4.82
C MET A 236 4.16 -5.57 -4.81
N TYR A 237 5.47 -5.59 -5.00
CA TYR A 237 6.30 -6.74 -4.67
C TYR A 237 6.33 -6.92 -3.14
N GLN A 238 5.16 -7.21 -2.56
CA GLN A 238 5.09 -7.61 -1.16
C GLN A 238 5.94 -8.85 -1.00
N ASN A 239 7.10 -8.64 -0.41
CA ASN A 239 7.99 -9.73 -0.07
C ASN A 239 7.44 -10.36 1.21
N VAL A 240 6.63 -11.38 1.05
CA VAL A 240 6.07 -12.13 2.18
C VAL A 240 7.18 -13.03 2.71
N ASN A 241 7.86 -12.58 3.78
CA ASN A 241 8.77 -13.45 4.50
C ASN A 241 7.99 -14.21 5.57
N ILE A 242 7.84 -15.53 5.37
CA ILE A 242 7.11 -16.40 6.32
C ILE A 242 7.83 -16.49 7.67
N TYR A 243 9.15 -16.27 7.69
CA TYR A 243 9.96 -16.34 8.91
C TYR A 243 9.79 -15.12 9.82
N ASP A 244 9.24 -14.01 9.33
CA ASP A 244 8.86 -12.90 10.18
C ASP A 244 7.76 -13.30 11.18
N ASN A 245 7.77 -12.75 12.37
CA ASN A 245 6.70 -12.98 13.35
C ASN A 245 5.36 -12.39 12.91
N ASN A 246 5.44 -11.28 12.17
CA ASN A 246 4.29 -10.57 11.63
C ASN A 246 4.50 -10.25 10.15
N ILE A 247 3.56 -10.66 9.34
CA ILE A 247 3.56 -10.41 7.90
C ILE A 247 2.67 -9.19 7.64
N LEU A 248 3.26 -8.12 7.12
CA LEU A 248 2.52 -6.92 6.77
C LEU A 248 1.79 -7.12 5.45
N VAL A 249 0.46 -7.18 5.48
CA VAL A 249 -0.40 -7.31 4.30
C VAL A 249 -1.41 -6.15 4.30
N PHE A 250 -1.39 -5.32 3.27
CA PHE A 250 -2.30 -4.16 3.13
C PHE A 250 -2.31 -3.22 4.35
N GLY A 251 -1.11 -2.95 4.89
CA GLY A 251 -0.97 -2.09 6.06
C GLY A 251 -1.36 -2.71 7.39
N LYS A 252 -1.88 -3.95 7.40
CA LYS A 252 -2.22 -4.72 8.60
C LYS A 252 -1.21 -5.82 8.89
N ASN A 253 -0.94 -6.04 10.16
CA ASN A 253 -0.05 -7.10 10.60
C ASN A 253 -0.80 -8.41 10.79
N PHE A 254 -0.49 -9.38 9.95
CA PHE A 254 -0.97 -10.75 10.08
C PHE A 254 0.09 -11.57 10.82
N ILE A 255 -0.36 -12.39 11.75
CA ILE A 255 0.53 -13.24 12.51
C ILE A 255 0.99 -14.39 11.64
N SER A 256 2.30 -14.61 11.53
CA SER A 256 2.86 -15.75 10.81
C SER A 256 2.47 -17.07 11.47
N PRO A 257 2.14 -18.13 10.71
CA PRO A 257 1.89 -19.45 11.27
C PRO A 257 3.13 -20.08 11.93
N ILE A 258 4.31 -19.54 11.68
CA ILE A 258 5.55 -19.95 12.36
C ILE A 258 6.13 -18.85 13.26
N SER A 259 5.29 -17.89 13.69
CA SER A 259 5.70 -16.90 14.68
C SER A 259 6.03 -17.55 16.02
N ASP A 260 6.85 -16.90 16.81
CA ASP A 260 7.25 -17.39 18.14
C ASP A 260 6.04 -17.70 19.03
N ASN A 261 4.96 -16.95 18.85
CA ASN A 261 3.70 -17.09 19.56
C ASN A 261 2.61 -17.80 18.76
N ALA A 262 2.95 -18.52 17.68
CA ALA A 262 1.98 -19.13 16.76
C ALA A 262 0.95 -20.01 17.50
N LEU A 263 1.37 -20.74 18.51
CA LEU A 263 0.47 -21.59 19.32
C LEU A 263 -0.61 -20.81 20.08
N LEU A 264 -0.48 -19.51 20.30
CA LEU A 264 -1.54 -18.69 20.92
C LEU A 264 -2.65 -18.37 19.91
N PHE A 265 -2.33 -18.32 18.62
CA PHE A 265 -3.21 -17.84 17.56
C PHE A 265 -3.75 -18.96 16.69
N TYR A 266 -3.00 -20.04 16.49
CA TYR A 266 -3.33 -21.11 15.56
C TYR A 266 -3.58 -22.46 16.22
N LYS A 267 -4.42 -23.27 15.57
CA LYS A 267 -4.51 -24.73 15.77
C LYS A 267 -3.71 -25.39 14.66
N PHE A 268 -2.90 -26.38 15.03
CA PHE A 268 -2.07 -27.15 14.10
C PHE A 268 -2.46 -28.61 14.09
N TYR A 269 -2.41 -29.19 12.90
CA TYR A 269 -2.68 -30.60 12.65
C TYR A 269 -1.55 -31.17 11.81
N LEU A 270 -0.98 -32.29 12.23
CA LEU A 270 -0.07 -33.07 11.39
C LEU A 270 -0.92 -33.92 10.46
N ILE A 271 -0.84 -33.67 9.16
CA ILE A 271 -1.68 -34.33 8.17
C ILE A 271 -0.98 -35.56 7.60
N ASP A 272 0.27 -35.39 7.11
CA ASP A 272 1.01 -36.46 6.46
C ASP A 272 2.52 -36.16 6.53
N SER A 273 3.30 -37.11 6.01
CA SER A 273 4.70 -36.91 5.66
C SER A 273 4.95 -37.42 4.25
N MET A 274 5.64 -36.62 3.43
CA MET A 274 5.90 -36.95 2.03
C MET A 274 7.31 -36.53 1.63
N VAL A 275 7.78 -37.04 0.51
CA VAL A 275 9.05 -36.61 -0.10
C VAL A 275 8.76 -35.59 -1.18
N ILE A 276 9.39 -34.41 -1.07
CA ILE A 276 9.30 -33.32 -2.07
C ILE A 276 10.74 -32.99 -2.48
N ASP A 277 11.04 -33.11 -3.77
CA ASP A 277 12.38 -32.87 -4.36
C ASP A 277 13.51 -33.54 -3.56
N GLY A 278 13.31 -34.81 -3.16
CA GLY A 278 14.30 -35.59 -2.42
C GLY A 278 14.33 -35.34 -0.89
N HIS A 279 13.62 -34.35 -0.37
CA HIS A 279 13.53 -34.08 1.06
C HIS A 279 12.25 -34.68 1.65
N LYS A 280 12.39 -35.43 2.73
CA LYS A 280 11.24 -35.88 3.51
C LYS A 280 10.68 -34.67 4.28
N CYS A 281 9.39 -34.41 4.13
CA CYS A 281 8.72 -33.24 4.70
C CYS A 281 7.52 -33.65 5.54
N TYR A 282 7.29 -32.94 6.64
CA TYR A 282 6.07 -33.03 7.44
C TYR A 282 5.07 -32.00 6.95
N GLN A 283 3.85 -32.46 6.62
CA GLN A 283 2.76 -31.57 6.27
C GLN A 283 1.99 -31.15 7.51
N LEU A 284 2.01 -29.87 7.84
CA LEU A 284 1.21 -29.27 8.88
C LEU A 284 0.10 -28.41 8.28
N GLN A 285 -1.14 -28.65 8.69
CA GLN A 285 -2.25 -27.75 8.43
C GLN A 285 -2.42 -26.81 9.61
N PHE A 286 -2.69 -25.54 9.33
CA PHE A 286 -2.93 -24.53 10.36
C PHE A 286 -4.19 -23.70 10.07
N LYS A 287 -4.87 -23.30 11.15
CA LYS A 287 -6.02 -22.40 11.08
C LYS A 287 -6.12 -21.55 12.35
N PRO A 288 -6.68 -20.33 12.27
CA PRO A 288 -6.85 -19.47 13.45
C PRO A 288 -7.69 -20.16 14.55
N LYS A 289 -7.38 -19.86 15.80
CA LYS A 289 -8.17 -20.29 16.96
C LYS A 289 -9.45 -19.47 17.13
N ARG A 290 -9.41 -18.21 16.73
CA ARG A 290 -10.51 -17.25 16.90
C ARG A 290 -10.98 -16.73 15.56
N LYS A 291 -12.24 -16.36 15.51
CA LYS A 291 -12.82 -15.70 14.34
C LYS A 291 -12.31 -14.27 14.23
N GLN A 292 -12.18 -13.78 12.99
CA GLN A 292 -11.74 -12.42 12.62
C GLN A 292 -10.33 -12.03 13.09
N GLU A 293 -9.54 -12.99 13.53
CA GLU A 293 -8.13 -12.78 13.78
C GLU A 293 -7.41 -12.42 12.47
N LEU A 294 -6.46 -11.48 12.52
CA LEU A 294 -5.60 -11.18 11.38
C LEU A 294 -4.56 -12.31 11.25
N ALA A 295 -4.99 -13.41 10.67
CA ALA A 295 -4.26 -14.64 10.60
C ALA A 295 -4.55 -15.38 9.28
N PHE A 296 -3.77 -16.41 9.00
CA PHE A 296 -3.87 -17.21 7.79
C PHE A 296 -4.49 -18.58 8.06
N VAL A 297 -5.00 -19.20 7.01
CA VAL A 297 -5.31 -20.62 6.96
C VAL A 297 -4.47 -21.28 5.88
N GLY A 298 -4.05 -22.51 6.06
CA GLY A 298 -3.27 -23.17 5.02
C GLY A 298 -2.53 -24.40 5.45
N ASN A 299 -1.58 -24.78 4.61
CA ASN A 299 -0.68 -25.91 4.83
C ASN A 299 0.77 -25.46 4.66
N LEU A 300 1.66 -26.05 5.43
CA LEU A 300 3.10 -25.92 5.24
C LEU A 300 3.76 -27.29 5.26
N TRP A 301 4.86 -27.41 4.55
CA TRP A 301 5.69 -28.60 4.48
C TRP A 301 7.09 -28.24 4.96
N ALA A 302 7.49 -28.84 6.07
CA ALA A 302 8.80 -28.62 6.69
C ALA A 302 9.69 -29.83 6.50
N ALA A 303 10.92 -29.63 6.05
CA ALA A 303 11.92 -30.66 5.89
C ALA A 303 12.25 -31.30 7.25
N ASP A 304 12.42 -32.64 7.32
CA ASP A 304 12.58 -33.38 8.57
C ASP A 304 13.96 -33.21 9.26
N THR A 305 14.95 -32.73 8.51
CA THR A 305 16.34 -32.54 8.99
C THR A 305 16.59 -31.12 9.47
N SER A 306 16.32 -30.12 8.62
CA SER A 306 16.57 -28.70 8.90
C SER A 306 15.39 -28.00 9.56
N PHE A 307 14.20 -28.59 9.51
CA PHE A 307 12.92 -27.97 9.86
C PHE A 307 12.65 -26.64 9.09
N ALA A 308 13.33 -26.45 7.96
CA ALA A 308 13.07 -25.37 7.02
C ALA A 308 11.73 -25.60 6.30
N ILE A 309 11.08 -24.50 5.95
CA ILE A 309 9.88 -24.57 5.11
C ILE A 309 10.30 -24.90 3.68
N LYS A 310 9.85 -26.03 3.18
CA LYS A 310 10.02 -26.44 1.77
C LYS A 310 8.95 -25.86 0.89
N GLN A 311 7.72 -25.79 1.40
CA GLN A 311 6.58 -25.23 0.70
C GLN A 311 5.57 -24.70 1.71
N ILE A 312 4.90 -23.61 1.37
CA ILE A 312 3.75 -23.11 2.10
C ILE A 312 2.66 -22.68 1.13
N GLU A 313 1.42 -23.03 1.47
CA GLU A 313 0.20 -22.58 0.81
C GLU A 313 -0.70 -21.98 1.87
N MET A 314 -0.99 -20.69 1.75
CA MET A 314 -1.79 -19.99 2.75
C MET A 314 -2.72 -18.97 2.11
N SER A 315 -3.84 -18.74 2.80
CA SER A 315 -4.80 -17.68 2.47
C SER A 315 -5.12 -16.89 3.74
N ILE A 316 -5.51 -15.64 3.59
CA ILE A 316 -6.12 -14.91 4.70
C ILE A 316 -7.40 -15.64 5.12
N ALA A 317 -7.63 -15.77 6.43
CA ALA A 317 -8.85 -16.39 6.93
C ALA A 317 -10.09 -15.63 6.43
N ASP A 318 -11.10 -16.36 5.93
CA ASP A 318 -12.29 -15.78 5.27
C ASP A 318 -13.03 -14.76 6.14
N ASP A 319 -12.97 -14.92 7.45
CA ASP A 319 -13.62 -14.06 8.41
C ASP A 319 -12.71 -12.96 8.99
N ALA A 320 -11.48 -12.81 8.50
CA ALA A 320 -10.57 -11.76 8.96
C ALA A 320 -11.16 -10.36 8.78
N ASN A 321 -10.89 -9.47 9.73
CA ASN A 321 -11.37 -8.09 9.67
C ASN A 321 -10.54 -7.25 8.70
N ILE A 322 -10.68 -7.58 7.42
CA ILE A 322 -10.05 -6.87 6.31
C ILE A 322 -11.11 -6.45 5.29
N ASN A 323 -10.94 -5.29 4.66
CA ASN A 323 -11.86 -4.74 3.68
C ASN A 323 -11.40 -4.99 2.25
N PHE A 324 -12.33 -4.91 1.32
CA PHE A 324 -12.08 -4.91 -0.12
C PHE A 324 -11.39 -6.16 -0.67
N ILE A 325 -11.13 -7.15 0.18
CA ILE A 325 -10.49 -8.42 -0.20
C ILE A 325 -11.49 -9.54 0.04
N ASN A 326 -11.77 -10.31 -1.02
CA ASN A 326 -12.60 -11.51 -0.92
C ASN A 326 -11.75 -12.70 -0.48
N THR A 327 -10.66 -12.95 -1.21
CA THR A 327 -9.73 -14.05 -0.94
C THR A 327 -8.31 -13.62 -1.27
N THR A 328 -7.36 -14.31 -0.66
CA THR A 328 -5.95 -14.26 -1.04
C THR A 328 -5.43 -15.67 -1.21
N SER A 329 -4.39 -15.85 -1.98
CA SER A 329 -3.65 -17.11 -2.04
C SER A 329 -2.17 -16.79 -2.16
N VAL A 330 -1.37 -17.31 -1.25
CA VAL A 330 0.09 -17.23 -1.27
C VAL A 330 0.63 -18.64 -1.35
N VAL A 331 1.41 -18.92 -2.37
CA VAL A 331 2.13 -20.17 -2.53
C VAL A 331 3.61 -19.85 -2.66
N GLN A 332 4.43 -20.36 -1.77
CA GLN A 332 5.88 -20.20 -1.82
C GLN A 332 6.55 -21.57 -1.78
N THR A 333 7.52 -21.77 -2.65
CA THR A 333 8.40 -22.95 -2.67
C THR A 333 9.84 -22.51 -2.44
N TYR A 334 10.58 -23.34 -1.75
CA TYR A 334 11.96 -23.08 -1.36
C TYR A 334 12.87 -24.19 -1.88
N THR A 335 14.09 -23.83 -2.21
CA THR A 335 15.15 -24.77 -2.61
C THR A 335 16.36 -24.59 -1.71
N GLN A 336 17.06 -25.67 -1.48
CA GLN A 336 18.31 -25.62 -0.76
C GLN A 336 19.43 -25.26 -1.74
N VAL A 337 20.17 -24.19 -1.42
CA VAL A 337 21.36 -23.74 -2.12
C VAL A 337 22.50 -23.75 -1.13
N ASP A 338 23.49 -24.60 -1.31
CA ASP A 338 24.52 -24.88 -0.32
C ASP A 338 23.90 -25.26 1.03
N SER A 339 24.12 -24.46 2.07
CA SER A 339 23.54 -24.66 3.41
C SER A 339 22.28 -23.84 3.68
N ALA A 340 21.87 -22.95 2.76
CA ALA A 340 20.78 -22.02 2.94
C ALA A 340 19.50 -22.44 2.21
N TRP A 341 18.35 -22.11 2.78
CA TRP A 341 17.06 -22.28 2.11
C TRP A 341 16.63 -20.97 1.46
N MET A 342 16.58 -20.99 0.12
CA MET A 342 16.24 -19.82 -0.68
C MET A 342 14.86 -20.00 -1.32
N MET A 343 14.11 -18.91 -1.41
CA MET A 343 12.82 -18.90 -2.11
C MET A 343 13.07 -19.18 -3.59
N GLN A 344 12.42 -20.19 -4.14
CA GLN A 344 12.52 -20.58 -5.55
C GLN A 344 11.39 -19.96 -6.36
N LYS A 345 10.16 -20.03 -5.86
CA LYS A 345 8.98 -19.50 -6.55
C LYS A 345 7.98 -18.92 -5.56
N GLU A 346 7.37 -17.81 -5.92
CA GLU A 346 6.25 -17.22 -5.21
C GLU A 346 5.09 -16.97 -6.17
N ARG A 347 3.90 -17.34 -5.76
CA ARG A 347 2.66 -16.96 -6.43
C ARG A 347 1.72 -16.32 -5.41
N LEU A 348 1.34 -15.09 -5.65
CA LEU A 348 0.37 -14.34 -4.86
C LEU A 348 -0.84 -14.03 -5.75
N VAL A 349 -2.02 -14.36 -5.29
CA VAL A 349 -3.30 -14.01 -5.94
C VAL A 349 -4.19 -13.32 -4.92
N ILE A 350 -4.75 -12.19 -5.29
CA ILE A 350 -5.63 -11.39 -4.44
C ILE A 350 -6.90 -11.08 -5.21
N ASP A 351 -8.04 -11.46 -4.67
CA ASP A 351 -9.36 -11.10 -5.21
C ASP A 351 -9.88 -9.84 -4.51
N PHE A 352 -9.73 -8.69 -5.16
CA PHE A 352 -10.21 -7.41 -4.68
C PHE A 352 -11.66 -7.18 -5.06
N ASN A 353 -12.44 -6.66 -4.09
CA ASN A 353 -13.77 -6.11 -4.34
C ASN A 353 -13.75 -4.60 -4.00
N PRO A 354 -13.53 -3.71 -4.98
CA PRO A 354 -13.42 -2.28 -4.73
C PRO A 354 -14.73 -1.61 -4.34
N PHE A 355 -15.87 -2.30 -4.51
CA PHE A 355 -17.19 -1.75 -4.22
C PHE A 355 -17.68 -2.23 -2.85
N PRO A 356 -17.85 -1.33 -1.86
CA PRO A 356 -18.19 -1.71 -0.49
C PRO A 356 -19.62 -2.16 -0.28
N ILE A 357 -20.53 -1.97 -1.26
CA ILE A 357 -21.96 -2.20 -1.10
C ILE A 357 -22.33 -3.58 -1.65
N GLU A 358 -22.64 -4.50 -0.74
CA GLU A 358 -23.21 -5.79 -1.10
C GLU A 358 -24.68 -5.62 -1.56
N GLN A 359 -24.90 -5.58 -2.86
CA GLN A 359 -26.25 -5.75 -3.38
C GLN A 359 -26.57 -7.25 -3.42
N LYS A 360 -27.53 -7.69 -2.62
CA LYS A 360 -27.94 -9.09 -2.36
C LYS A 360 -28.23 -9.98 -3.59
N LYS A 361 -28.10 -9.52 -4.83
CA LYS A 361 -28.41 -10.30 -6.05
C LYS A 361 -27.53 -10.05 -7.27
N LYS A 362 -26.53 -9.15 -7.23
CA LYS A 362 -25.63 -8.95 -8.38
C LYS A 362 -24.20 -9.17 -7.95
N SER A 363 -23.53 -10.09 -8.62
CA SER A 363 -22.07 -10.22 -8.53
C SER A 363 -21.44 -8.90 -8.99
N LEU A 364 -20.83 -8.17 -8.07
CA LEU A 364 -20.13 -6.93 -8.40
C LEU A 364 -18.79 -7.27 -9.05
N MET A 365 -18.42 -6.50 -10.05
CA MET A 365 -17.11 -6.58 -10.69
C MET A 365 -16.00 -6.49 -9.65
N GLY A 366 -15.08 -7.42 -9.68
CA GLY A 366 -13.90 -7.46 -8.84
C GLY A 366 -12.62 -7.33 -9.67
N ILE A 367 -11.50 -7.32 -8.99
CA ILE A 367 -10.18 -7.25 -9.60
C ILE A 367 -9.31 -8.35 -9.00
N TYR A 368 -8.70 -9.17 -9.84
CA TYR A 368 -7.58 -10.01 -9.44
C TYR A 368 -6.28 -9.22 -9.55
N GLY A 369 -5.51 -9.21 -8.49
CA GLY A 369 -4.09 -8.87 -8.52
C GLY A 369 -3.29 -10.16 -8.42
N ARG A 370 -2.46 -10.46 -9.40
CA ARG A 370 -1.61 -11.64 -9.43
C ARG A 370 -0.16 -11.24 -9.50
N LYS A 371 0.67 -11.92 -8.74
CA LYS A 371 2.12 -11.83 -8.83
C LYS A 371 2.69 -13.23 -8.92
N THR A 372 3.56 -13.45 -9.88
CA THR A 372 4.43 -14.62 -9.95
C THR A 372 5.86 -14.14 -9.93
N ALA A 373 6.68 -14.71 -9.06
CA ALA A 373 8.10 -14.42 -8.97
C ALA A 373 8.89 -15.72 -8.96
N ASP A 374 9.84 -15.85 -9.87
CA ASP A 374 10.75 -16.98 -9.97
C ASP A 374 12.18 -16.51 -9.71
N TYR A 375 12.87 -17.19 -8.81
CA TYR A 375 14.18 -16.81 -8.30
C TYR A 375 15.23 -17.82 -8.77
N SER A 376 16.35 -17.34 -9.26
CA SER A 376 17.44 -18.15 -9.80
C SER A 376 18.81 -17.49 -9.57
N ASN A 377 19.87 -18.16 -10.00
CA ASN A 377 21.24 -17.61 -9.99
C ASN A 377 21.72 -17.15 -8.61
N PHE A 378 21.41 -17.96 -7.58
CA PHE A 378 21.75 -17.64 -6.19
C PHE A 378 23.25 -17.61 -5.93
N LYS A 379 23.70 -16.61 -5.15
CA LYS A 379 25.01 -16.56 -4.52
C LYS A 379 24.85 -16.24 -3.06
N ILE A 380 25.46 -17.05 -2.20
CA ILE A 380 25.29 -16.99 -0.75
C ILE A 380 26.60 -16.51 -0.11
N ASN A 381 26.49 -15.60 0.86
CA ASN A 381 27.60 -15.08 1.67
C ASN A 381 28.79 -14.51 0.88
N GLN A 382 28.49 -13.86 -0.27
CA GLN A 382 29.45 -13.17 -1.12
C GLN A 382 29.10 -11.67 -1.21
N PRO A 383 29.36 -10.87 -0.16
CA PRO A 383 28.97 -9.46 -0.16
C PRO A 383 29.74 -8.66 -1.21
N ARG A 384 29.07 -7.72 -1.85
CA ARG A 384 29.68 -6.73 -2.74
C ARG A 384 30.43 -5.68 -1.91
N ALA A 385 31.31 -4.89 -2.55
CA ALA A 385 32.01 -3.78 -1.93
C ALA A 385 31.04 -2.70 -1.40
N ASP A 386 31.47 -1.93 -0.41
CA ASP A 386 30.64 -0.91 0.24
C ASP A 386 30.11 0.15 -0.73
N GLU A 387 30.91 0.53 -1.73
CA GLU A 387 30.53 1.49 -2.77
C GLU A 387 29.32 1.04 -3.57
N PHE A 388 29.15 -0.28 -3.74
CA PHE A 388 28.00 -0.83 -4.46
C PHE A 388 26.68 -0.56 -3.71
N TYR A 389 26.72 -0.54 -2.38
CA TYR A 389 25.55 -0.29 -1.53
C TYR A 389 25.37 1.19 -1.15
N SER A 390 26.39 2.02 -1.37
CA SER A 390 26.38 3.46 -1.04
C SER A 390 25.52 4.30 -2.00
N ILE A 391 24.95 3.70 -3.03
CA ILE A 391 24.13 4.37 -4.03
C ILE A 391 22.83 4.84 -3.37
N THR A 392 22.52 6.11 -3.56
CA THR A 392 21.39 6.84 -2.94
C THR A 392 20.00 6.25 -3.24
N ASN A 393 19.88 5.33 -4.20
CA ASN A 393 18.66 4.63 -4.58
C ASN A 393 18.88 3.12 -4.54
N ASN A 394 18.12 2.45 -3.70
CA ASN A 394 18.11 0.98 -3.61
C ASN A 394 17.55 0.28 -4.88
N LEU A 395 17.07 1.04 -5.85
CA LEU A 395 16.55 0.57 -7.12
C LEU A 395 17.27 1.28 -8.27
N LYS A 396 17.96 0.51 -9.11
CA LYS A 396 18.58 0.97 -10.36
C LYS A 396 17.85 0.36 -11.54
N VAL A 397 17.50 1.16 -12.53
CA VAL A 397 16.95 0.68 -13.80
C VAL A 397 17.99 0.90 -14.88
N ASN A 398 18.36 -0.13 -15.61
CA ASN A 398 19.28 -0.03 -16.73
C ASN A 398 18.68 0.86 -17.83
N ALA A 399 19.50 1.62 -18.52
CA ALA A 399 19.05 2.59 -19.52
C ALA A 399 18.26 1.93 -20.67
N ASP A 400 18.58 0.68 -20.99
CA ASP A 400 17.97 -0.14 -22.05
C ASP A 400 16.90 -1.11 -21.53
N ALA A 401 16.54 -1.04 -20.24
CA ALA A 401 15.61 -1.99 -19.61
C ALA A 401 14.24 -2.07 -20.31
N PHE A 402 13.75 -0.95 -20.85
CA PHE A 402 12.46 -0.89 -21.54
C PHE A 402 12.57 -1.12 -23.06
N GLN A 403 13.77 -1.36 -23.59
CA GLN A 403 14.03 -1.48 -25.02
C GLN A 403 14.32 -2.93 -25.44
N LYS A 404 14.16 -3.90 -24.53
CA LYS A 404 14.40 -5.32 -24.82
C LYS A 404 13.36 -5.84 -25.80
N ASP A 405 13.82 -6.55 -26.82
CA ASP A 405 12.99 -7.16 -27.86
C ASP A 405 12.31 -8.47 -27.40
N GLU A 406 11.43 -9.01 -28.22
CA GLU A 406 10.73 -10.27 -27.91
C GLU A 406 11.68 -11.47 -27.85
N ALA A 407 12.77 -11.46 -28.62
CA ALA A 407 13.75 -12.53 -28.59
C ALA A 407 14.41 -12.64 -27.22
N PHE A 408 14.77 -11.49 -26.62
CA PHE A 408 15.26 -11.43 -25.25
C PHE A 408 14.25 -12.03 -24.26
N TRP A 409 12.98 -11.67 -24.38
CA TRP A 409 11.95 -12.16 -23.45
C TRP A 409 11.67 -13.65 -23.62
N VAL A 410 11.71 -14.19 -24.85
CA VAL A 410 11.57 -15.63 -25.09
C VAL A 410 12.69 -16.43 -24.42
N GLU A 411 13.91 -15.89 -24.42
CA GLU A 411 15.08 -16.53 -23.79
C GLU A 411 15.04 -16.44 -22.24
N HIS A 412 14.56 -15.32 -21.69
CA HIS A 412 14.68 -15.02 -20.24
C HIS A 412 13.39 -15.20 -19.46
N ARG A 413 12.26 -15.52 -20.10
CA ARG A 413 11.04 -15.89 -19.38
C ARG A 413 11.20 -17.27 -18.75
N HIS A 414 10.91 -17.35 -17.46
CA HIS A 414 10.92 -18.62 -16.76
C HIS A 414 9.66 -19.45 -17.05
N ASP A 415 8.52 -18.79 -17.33
CA ASP A 415 7.28 -19.42 -17.77
C ASP A 415 6.87 -18.86 -19.15
N THR A 416 6.46 -19.75 -20.08
CA THR A 416 5.93 -19.33 -21.36
C THR A 416 4.58 -18.64 -21.18
N LEU A 417 4.39 -17.50 -21.86
CA LEU A 417 3.10 -16.83 -21.85
C LEU A 417 2.01 -17.72 -22.45
N SER A 418 0.88 -17.83 -21.78
CA SER A 418 -0.33 -18.42 -22.32
C SER A 418 -0.80 -17.65 -23.58
N LYS A 419 -1.66 -18.27 -24.37
CA LYS A 419 -2.26 -17.58 -25.53
C LYS A 419 -2.99 -16.30 -25.13
N ASN A 420 -3.68 -16.33 -23.99
CA ASN A 420 -4.43 -15.21 -23.47
C ASN A 420 -3.48 -14.08 -23.03
N GLU A 421 -2.39 -14.38 -22.35
CA GLU A 421 -1.38 -13.40 -21.94
C GLU A 421 -0.70 -12.74 -23.16
N GLN A 422 -0.41 -13.49 -24.23
CA GLN A 422 0.11 -12.91 -25.46
C GLN A 422 -0.87 -11.94 -26.13
N GLN A 423 -2.18 -12.23 -26.02
CA GLN A 423 -3.23 -11.37 -26.56
C GLN A 423 -3.40 -10.08 -25.75
N ILE A 424 -3.01 -10.05 -24.46
CA ILE A 424 -3.09 -8.85 -23.61
C ILE A 424 -2.34 -7.68 -24.24
N TYR A 425 -1.13 -7.90 -24.73
CA TYR A 425 -0.34 -6.82 -25.36
C TYR A 425 -1.09 -6.20 -26.54
N LYS A 426 -1.65 -7.03 -27.44
CA LYS A 426 -2.42 -6.54 -28.60
C LYS A 426 -3.73 -5.87 -28.19
N MET A 427 -4.43 -6.45 -27.23
CA MET A 427 -5.70 -5.92 -26.72
C MET A 427 -5.50 -4.54 -26.08
N VAL A 428 -4.47 -4.39 -25.28
CA VAL A 428 -4.17 -3.12 -24.59
C VAL A 428 -3.77 -2.03 -25.58
N ASP A 429 -2.96 -2.34 -26.60
CA ASP A 429 -2.62 -1.41 -27.67
C ASP A 429 -3.88 -0.92 -28.39
N THR A 430 -4.81 -1.83 -28.66
CA THR A 430 -6.11 -1.49 -29.27
C THR A 430 -6.94 -0.61 -28.34
N LEU A 431 -7.04 -0.95 -27.05
CA LEU A 431 -7.75 -0.14 -26.05
C LEU A 431 -7.23 1.29 -25.96
N GLN A 432 -5.92 1.46 -25.92
CA GLN A 432 -5.28 2.78 -25.82
C GLN A 432 -5.56 3.66 -27.05
N SER A 433 -5.85 3.06 -28.19
CA SER A 433 -6.20 3.78 -29.40
C SER A 433 -7.63 4.39 -29.35
N LEU A 434 -8.52 3.85 -28.51
CA LEU A 434 -9.92 4.24 -28.46
C LEU A 434 -10.14 5.58 -27.74
N PRO A 435 -10.86 6.56 -28.36
CA PRO A 435 -11.15 7.85 -27.72
C PRO A 435 -11.94 7.72 -26.41
N VAL A 436 -12.85 6.73 -26.32
CA VAL A 436 -13.67 6.49 -25.13
C VAL A 436 -12.79 6.04 -23.96
N TYR A 437 -11.81 5.19 -24.20
CA TYR A 437 -10.85 4.76 -23.18
C TYR A 437 -10.08 5.96 -22.62
N LYS A 438 -9.56 6.83 -23.49
CA LYS A 438 -8.85 8.05 -23.07
C LYS A 438 -9.74 8.94 -22.20
N THR A 439 -11.02 9.07 -22.54
CA THR A 439 -11.97 9.85 -21.73
C THR A 439 -12.18 9.26 -20.34
N TRP A 440 -12.30 7.93 -20.21
CA TRP A 440 -12.45 7.28 -18.91
C TRP A 440 -11.19 7.42 -18.07
N ILE A 441 -10.02 7.24 -18.66
CA ILE A 441 -8.74 7.45 -17.96
C ILE A 441 -8.63 8.89 -17.49
N ASP A 442 -9.00 9.87 -18.30
CA ASP A 442 -9.02 11.28 -17.91
C ASP A 442 -9.95 11.52 -16.69
N VAL A 443 -11.15 10.95 -16.69
CA VAL A 443 -12.10 11.07 -15.55
C VAL A 443 -11.53 10.46 -14.29
N ILE A 444 -10.99 9.24 -14.36
CA ILE A 444 -10.36 8.56 -13.21
C ILE A 444 -9.18 9.41 -12.71
N GLN A 445 -8.35 9.90 -13.61
CA GLN A 445 -7.20 10.73 -13.27
C GLN A 445 -7.61 12.04 -12.59
N ILE A 446 -8.64 12.73 -13.11
CA ILE A 446 -9.18 13.92 -12.46
C ILE A 446 -9.64 13.59 -11.03
N PHE A 447 -10.34 12.48 -10.84
CA PHE A 447 -10.84 12.09 -9.53
C PHE A 447 -9.70 11.77 -8.55
N VAL A 448 -8.67 11.05 -9.00
CA VAL A 448 -7.54 10.61 -8.16
C VAL A 448 -6.55 11.74 -7.89
N THR A 449 -6.18 12.50 -8.91
CA THR A 449 -5.12 13.52 -8.80
C THR A 449 -5.64 14.93 -8.53
N GLY A 450 -6.91 15.17 -8.79
CA GLY A 450 -7.50 16.52 -8.77
C GLY A 450 -7.30 17.31 -10.07
N TYR A 451 -6.51 16.81 -11.03
CA TYR A 451 -6.11 17.53 -12.23
C TYR A 451 -6.57 16.85 -13.52
N LYS A 452 -7.02 17.66 -14.48
CA LYS A 452 -7.19 17.22 -15.86
C LYS A 452 -5.94 17.53 -16.66
N ILE A 453 -5.28 16.51 -17.18
CA ILE A 453 -4.12 16.68 -18.07
C ILE A 453 -4.60 16.91 -19.51
N LYS A 454 -4.08 17.94 -20.13
CA LYS A 454 -4.29 18.21 -21.57
C LYS A 454 -2.97 18.67 -22.19
N GLY A 455 -2.27 17.75 -22.82
CA GLY A 455 -0.95 18.02 -23.41
C GLY A 455 0.03 18.55 -22.37
N ASN A 456 0.56 19.73 -22.62
CA ASN A 456 1.57 20.37 -21.78
C ASN A 456 1.05 20.94 -20.44
N PHE A 457 -0.26 20.90 -20.17
CA PHE A 457 -0.87 21.52 -19.00
C PHE A 457 -1.76 20.57 -18.21
N GLU A 458 -1.77 20.76 -16.88
CA GLU A 458 -2.65 20.11 -15.91
C GLU A 458 -3.53 21.17 -15.26
N TYR A 459 -4.83 21.14 -15.52
CA TYR A 459 -5.82 22.08 -15.01
C TYR A 459 -6.40 21.57 -13.70
N GLY A 460 -6.41 22.41 -12.66
CA GLY A 460 -6.92 22.01 -11.35
C GLY A 460 -6.21 22.71 -10.18
N PRO A 461 -6.33 22.18 -8.93
CA PRO A 461 -7.16 21.02 -8.60
C PRO A 461 -8.65 21.36 -8.57
N TYR A 462 -9.52 20.42 -9.00
CA TYR A 462 -10.96 20.65 -9.15
C TYR A 462 -11.66 20.96 -7.83
N TYR A 463 -11.19 20.40 -6.72
CA TYR A 463 -11.79 20.62 -5.40
C TYR A 463 -11.56 22.03 -4.84
N ASN A 464 -10.70 22.84 -5.46
CA ASN A 464 -10.47 24.24 -5.14
C ASN A 464 -11.16 25.21 -6.12
N LEU A 465 -11.93 24.73 -7.08
CA LEU A 465 -12.61 25.59 -8.05
C LEU A 465 -13.61 26.52 -7.40
N PHE A 466 -14.22 26.09 -6.29
CA PHE A 466 -15.25 26.84 -5.58
C PHE A 466 -15.09 26.72 -4.08
N SER A 467 -15.28 27.82 -3.39
CA SER A 467 -15.43 27.87 -1.93
C SER A 467 -16.28 29.07 -1.52
N THR A 468 -16.73 29.11 -0.27
CA THR A 468 -17.49 30.23 0.25
C THR A 468 -17.06 30.61 1.67
N ASN A 469 -17.03 31.91 1.98
CA ASN A 469 -16.77 32.43 3.32
C ASN A 469 -17.39 33.83 3.44
N GLU A 470 -17.49 34.38 4.68
CA GLU A 470 -18.15 35.66 4.87
C GLU A 470 -17.39 36.87 4.33
N ILE A 471 -16.07 36.79 4.14
CA ILE A 471 -15.23 37.89 3.66
C ILE A 471 -15.27 37.97 2.14
N GLU A 472 -15.04 36.87 1.44
CA GLU A 472 -14.96 36.83 -0.01
C GLU A 472 -16.32 36.58 -0.68
N GLY A 473 -17.32 36.11 0.08
CA GLY A 473 -18.56 35.58 -0.48
C GLY A 473 -18.31 34.26 -1.20
N ASN A 474 -18.78 34.14 -2.41
CA ASN A 474 -18.47 33.01 -3.29
C ASN A 474 -17.10 33.27 -3.93
N ARG A 475 -16.20 32.32 -3.76
CA ARG A 475 -14.86 32.36 -4.34
C ARG A 475 -14.74 31.34 -5.46
N PHE A 476 -14.37 31.82 -6.62
CA PHE A 476 -14.07 30.99 -7.79
C PHE A 476 -12.57 31.04 -8.05
N ARG A 477 -11.95 29.85 -8.21
CA ARG A 477 -10.53 29.74 -8.48
C ARG A 477 -10.30 28.93 -9.74
N PHE A 478 -9.45 29.45 -10.63
CA PHE A 478 -8.98 28.76 -11.81
C PHE A 478 -7.45 28.70 -11.78
N GLY A 479 -6.89 27.52 -12.00
CA GLY A 479 -5.45 27.31 -11.92
C GLY A 479 -4.99 26.01 -12.54
N GLY A 480 -3.67 25.78 -12.42
CA GLY A 480 -3.05 24.58 -12.94
C GLY A 480 -1.53 24.62 -12.86
N ARG A 481 -0.93 23.68 -13.56
CA ARG A 481 0.52 23.57 -13.68
C ARG A 481 0.91 22.97 -15.03
N THR A 482 2.19 23.07 -15.37
CA THR A 482 2.72 22.39 -16.56
C THR A 482 2.83 20.90 -16.27
N SER A 483 2.54 20.06 -17.27
CA SER A 483 2.61 18.60 -17.18
C SER A 483 4.03 18.08 -17.38
N ASN A 484 4.23 16.80 -17.12
CA ASN A 484 5.48 16.10 -17.40
C ASN A 484 5.83 16.03 -18.90
N GLN A 485 4.87 16.28 -19.79
CA GLN A 485 5.10 16.39 -21.23
C GLN A 485 5.77 17.74 -21.59
N PHE A 486 5.47 18.79 -20.83
CA PHE A 486 6.09 20.09 -21.01
C PHE A 486 7.58 20.07 -20.66
N SER A 487 7.91 19.61 -19.46
CA SER A 487 9.29 19.45 -19.00
C SER A 487 9.39 18.42 -17.88
N LYS A 488 10.47 17.67 -17.93
CA LYS A 488 10.87 16.75 -16.83
C LYS A 488 11.88 17.41 -15.86
N TRP A 489 12.26 18.65 -16.09
CA TRP A 489 13.25 19.38 -15.30
C TRP A 489 12.66 20.53 -14.51
N TYR A 490 11.62 21.17 -15.00
CA TYR A 490 10.97 22.26 -14.30
C TYR A 490 9.45 22.24 -14.51
N GLU A 491 8.74 22.75 -13.51
CA GLU A 491 7.29 22.88 -13.48
C GLU A 491 6.93 24.33 -13.19
N LEU A 492 6.01 24.88 -13.96
CA LEU A 492 5.37 26.16 -13.68
C LEU A 492 3.98 25.87 -13.10
N SER A 493 3.57 26.62 -12.10
CA SER A 493 2.25 26.48 -11.46
C SER A 493 1.66 27.86 -11.17
N GLY A 494 0.32 27.94 -11.15
CA GLY A 494 -0.32 29.19 -10.80
C GLY A 494 -1.84 29.08 -10.76
N TYR A 495 -2.45 30.09 -10.16
CA TYR A 495 -3.90 30.26 -10.17
C TYR A 495 -4.31 31.72 -10.04
N VAL A 496 -5.55 32.00 -10.42
CA VAL A 496 -6.27 33.25 -10.14
C VAL A 496 -7.57 32.86 -9.46
N ALA A 497 -7.95 33.59 -8.42
CA ALA A 497 -9.23 33.45 -7.72
C ALA A 497 -9.91 34.82 -7.58
N TYR A 498 -11.23 34.82 -7.59
CA TYR A 498 -12.06 36.01 -7.42
C TYR A 498 -13.13 35.76 -6.36
N GLY A 499 -13.27 36.70 -5.43
CA GLY A 499 -14.31 36.68 -4.41
C GLY A 499 -15.42 37.65 -4.80
N THR A 500 -16.68 37.22 -4.68
CA THR A 500 -17.84 38.00 -5.12
C THR A 500 -18.22 39.11 -4.15
N ARG A 501 -17.82 39.02 -2.89
CA ARG A 501 -18.17 40.04 -1.86
C ARG A 501 -17.06 41.06 -1.68
N ASP A 502 -15.80 40.63 -1.66
CA ASP A 502 -14.66 41.56 -1.54
C ASP A 502 -14.21 42.14 -2.88
N GLU A 503 -14.75 41.62 -3.99
CA GLU A 503 -14.51 42.04 -5.35
C GLU A 503 -13.00 42.12 -5.72
N LYS A 504 -12.18 41.26 -5.12
CA LYS A 504 -10.73 41.28 -5.27
C LYS A 504 -10.24 40.00 -5.94
N PHE A 505 -9.21 40.17 -6.75
CA PHE A 505 -8.44 39.05 -7.30
C PHE A 505 -7.37 38.59 -6.31
N LYS A 506 -7.22 37.28 -6.19
CA LYS A 506 -6.13 36.60 -5.50
C LYS A 506 -5.41 35.75 -6.52
N TYR A 507 -4.13 35.57 -6.36
CA TYR A 507 -3.34 34.85 -7.35
C TYR A 507 -2.06 34.27 -6.77
N SER A 508 -1.55 33.23 -7.43
CA SER A 508 -0.26 32.67 -7.15
C SER A 508 0.44 32.27 -8.44
N LEU A 509 1.74 32.41 -8.45
CA LEU A 509 2.61 31.97 -9.54
C LEU A 509 3.86 31.35 -8.95
N GLY A 510 4.26 30.19 -9.48
CA GLY A 510 5.40 29.44 -8.97
C GLY A 510 6.17 28.72 -10.07
N ILE A 511 7.44 28.53 -9.79
CA ILE A 511 8.36 27.68 -10.56
C ILE A 511 9.13 26.77 -9.59
N ARG A 512 9.31 25.53 -9.97
CA ARG A 512 10.28 24.64 -9.34
C ARG A 512 11.06 23.88 -10.41
N ALA A 513 12.33 23.62 -10.12
CA ALA A 513 13.21 22.98 -11.08
C ALA A 513 14.22 22.08 -10.38
N PHE A 514 14.62 21.00 -11.05
CA PHE A 514 15.74 20.17 -10.62
C PHE A 514 17.06 20.80 -11.03
N ILE A 515 18.00 20.89 -10.11
CA ILE A 515 19.42 21.10 -10.42
C ILE A 515 20.02 19.74 -10.78
N THR A 516 19.75 18.73 -9.95
CA THR A 516 20.11 17.33 -10.20
C THR A 516 18.95 16.44 -9.75
N LYS A 517 18.79 15.29 -10.41
CA LYS A 517 17.77 14.31 -10.03
C LYS A 517 18.33 13.24 -9.11
N LYS A 518 19.62 12.94 -9.21
CA LYS A 518 20.33 11.96 -8.38
C LYS A 518 21.73 12.53 -8.02
N PRO A 519 21.99 12.90 -6.77
CA PRO A 519 21.02 13.08 -5.68
C PRO A 519 19.97 14.14 -6.03
N ARG A 520 18.78 14.05 -5.42
CA ARG A 520 17.69 14.98 -5.69
C ARG A 520 18.01 16.35 -5.10
N VAL A 521 18.25 17.33 -5.97
CA VAL A 521 18.40 18.73 -5.61
C VAL A 521 17.42 19.55 -6.41
N MET A 522 16.55 20.28 -5.73
CA MET A 522 15.49 21.06 -6.33
C MET A 522 15.51 22.49 -5.81
N VAL A 523 15.29 23.43 -6.70
CA VAL A 523 15.06 24.84 -6.38
C VAL A 523 13.65 25.23 -6.74
N GLY A 524 13.11 26.20 -6.01
CA GLY A 524 11.79 26.73 -6.34
C GLY A 524 11.63 28.16 -5.86
N MET A 525 10.73 28.85 -6.52
CA MET A 525 10.28 30.18 -6.16
C MET A 525 8.78 30.28 -6.42
N TYR A 526 8.05 30.86 -5.50
CA TYR A 526 6.66 31.22 -5.72
C TYR A 526 6.32 32.57 -5.10
N TYR A 527 5.39 33.26 -5.75
CA TYR A 527 4.73 34.44 -5.26
C TYR A 527 3.24 34.14 -5.11
N LYS A 528 2.65 34.62 -4.00
CA LYS A 528 1.20 34.61 -3.82
C LYS A 528 0.69 35.91 -3.19
N ASN A 529 -0.56 36.24 -3.52
CA ASN A 529 -1.37 37.21 -2.83
C ASN A 529 -2.73 36.58 -2.60
N ASP A 530 -2.98 36.06 -1.40
CA ASP A 530 -4.17 35.29 -1.08
C ASP A 530 -4.60 35.42 0.38
N ASN A 531 -5.83 35.01 0.68
CA ASN A 531 -6.40 35.05 2.01
C ASN A 531 -6.24 33.69 2.72
N GLU A 532 -5.78 33.71 3.95
CA GLU A 532 -5.47 32.52 4.74
C GLU A 532 -6.01 32.63 6.19
N ILE A 533 -6.24 31.49 6.83
CA ILE A 533 -6.38 31.36 8.26
C ILE A 533 -4.98 31.18 8.85
N LEU A 534 -4.53 32.07 9.72
CA LEU A 534 -3.28 31.86 10.45
C LEU A 534 -3.46 30.73 11.46
N GLY A 535 -2.44 29.87 11.60
CA GLY A 535 -2.48 28.74 12.52
C GLY A 535 -3.36 27.57 12.04
N GLN A 536 -3.72 27.51 10.76
CA GLN A 536 -4.38 26.33 10.20
C GLN A 536 -3.45 25.11 10.24
N SER A 537 -4.01 23.92 10.52
CA SER A 537 -3.23 22.69 10.50
C SER A 537 -2.65 22.39 9.11
N GLN A 538 -1.53 21.68 9.06
CA GLN A 538 -0.86 21.35 7.78
C GLN A 538 -1.71 20.48 6.85
N ASN A 539 -2.61 19.68 7.40
CA ASN A 539 -3.56 18.84 6.69
C ASN A 539 -4.98 19.40 6.69
N GLY A 540 -5.20 20.58 7.28
CA GLY A 540 -6.50 21.20 7.28
C GLY A 540 -6.97 21.41 5.85
N PHE A 541 -8.26 21.20 5.63
CA PHE A 541 -8.89 21.60 4.39
C PHE A 541 -8.60 23.09 4.18
N THR A 542 -7.92 23.42 3.09
CA THR A 542 -7.60 24.81 2.77
C THR A 542 -8.87 25.63 2.72
N THR A 543 -8.78 26.93 3.00
CA THR A 543 -9.94 27.84 3.00
C THR A 543 -10.70 27.87 1.68
N ASP A 544 -10.04 27.52 0.60
CA ASP A 544 -10.56 27.48 -0.78
C ASP A 544 -10.97 26.06 -1.23
N ASN A 545 -11.15 25.12 -0.30
CA ASN A 545 -11.64 23.77 -0.59
C ASN A 545 -13.17 23.73 -0.45
N ILE A 546 -13.85 23.14 -1.44
CA ILE A 546 -15.32 23.01 -1.46
C ILE A 546 -15.84 22.23 -0.25
N LEU A 547 -15.16 21.15 0.15
CA LEU A 547 -15.57 20.34 1.29
C LEU A 547 -15.47 21.12 2.60
N ALA A 548 -14.38 21.85 2.80
CA ALA A 548 -14.22 22.71 3.97
C ALA A 548 -15.32 23.77 4.07
N SER A 549 -15.78 24.28 2.95
CA SER A 549 -16.87 25.27 2.91
C SER A 549 -18.22 24.68 3.25
N VAL A 550 -18.50 23.45 2.76
CA VAL A 550 -19.78 22.76 2.98
C VAL A 550 -19.91 22.23 4.43
N PHE A 551 -18.81 21.68 4.97
CA PHE A 551 -18.82 21.04 6.29
C PHE A 551 -18.38 21.94 7.45
N ARG A 552 -18.38 23.27 7.28
CA ARG A 552 -18.03 24.21 8.32
C ARG A 552 -19.17 24.37 9.34
N ILE A 553 -18.80 24.44 10.63
CA ILE A 553 -19.75 24.64 11.74
C ILE A 553 -20.05 26.12 11.91
N THR A 554 -19.00 26.96 11.83
CA THR A 554 -19.11 28.41 12.05
C THR A 554 -18.72 29.19 10.80
N PRO A 555 -19.38 30.30 10.49
CA PRO A 555 -18.97 31.16 9.38
C PRO A 555 -17.54 31.69 9.58
N LEU A 556 -16.71 31.60 8.56
CA LEU A 556 -15.35 32.11 8.61
C LEU A 556 -15.33 33.64 8.44
N ARG A 557 -15.04 34.34 9.53
CA ARG A 557 -15.05 35.80 9.62
C ARG A 557 -13.66 36.42 9.71
N ASN A 558 -12.68 35.63 10.09
CA ASN A 558 -11.33 36.08 10.36
C ASN A 558 -10.36 35.48 9.34
N LEU A 559 -9.90 36.27 8.42
CA LEU A 559 -8.88 35.91 7.44
C LEU A 559 -7.73 36.92 7.51
N THR A 560 -6.60 36.51 7.01
CA THR A 560 -5.44 37.37 6.81
C THR A 560 -5.08 37.34 5.33
N ASN A 561 -5.03 38.49 4.69
CA ASN A 561 -4.43 38.58 3.35
C ASN A 561 -2.92 38.46 3.48
N VAL A 562 -2.33 37.54 2.75
CA VAL A 562 -0.90 37.25 2.77
C VAL A 562 -0.32 37.46 1.37
N LYS A 563 0.56 38.47 1.28
CA LYS A 563 1.44 38.63 0.11
C LYS A 563 2.78 37.99 0.46
N GLN A 564 3.22 37.00 -0.30
CA GLN A 564 4.41 36.23 0.04
C GLN A 564 5.26 35.91 -1.19
N VAL A 565 6.58 36.12 -1.06
CA VAL A 565 7.59 35.52 -1.91
C VAL A 565 8.27 34.42 -1.09
N ASN A 566 8.44 33.26 -1.67
CA ASN A 566 9.25 32.20 -1.07
C ASN A 566 10.18 31.60 -2.13
N THR A 567 11.47 31.57 -1.82
CA THR A 567 12.49 30.95 -2.65
C THR A 567 13.19 29.87 -1.81
N TYR A 568 13.43 28.71 -2.38
CA TYR A 568 14.05 27.62 -1.63
C TYR A 568 15.00 26.79 -2.48
N ILE A 569 15.90 26.11 -1.77
CA ILE A 569 16.69 24.98 -2.25
C ILE A 569 16.45 23.81 -1.32
N GLU A 570 16.15 22.64 -1.90
CA GLU A 570 15.94 21.39 -1.18
C GLU A 570 16.91 20.35 -1.71
N ARG A 571 17.58 19.63 -0.80
CA ARG A 571 18.52 18.56 -1.14
C ARG A 571 18.23 17.32 -0.34
N GLU A 572 18.18 16.19 -1.03
CA GLU A 572 18.26 14.87 -0.43
C GLU A 572 19.72 14.43 -0.35
N TRP A 573 20.14 14.06 0.84
CA TRP A 573 21.51 13.62 1.12
C TRP A 573 21.66 12.11 0.94
N PHE A 574 20.67 11.40 1.48
CA PHE A 574 20.46 9.98 1.27
C PHE A 574 18.94 9.70 1.41
N THR A 575 18.49 8.52 0.99
CA THR A 575 17.07 8.16 1.03
C THR A 575 16.48 8.34 2.42
N GLY A 576 15.52 9.25 2.55
CA GLY A 576 14.87 9.58 3.81
C GLY A 576 15.51 10.72 4.61
N PHE A 577 16.67 11.27 4.21
CA PHE A 577 17.19 12.49 4.83
C PHE A 577 17.27 13.63 3.83
N ASN A 578 16.49 14.65 4.07
CA ASN A 578 16.48 15.85 3.25
C ASN A 578 16.59 17.13 4.09
N THR A 579 17.16 18.15 3.48
CA THR A 579 17.24 19.49 4.03
C THR A 579 16.67 20.51 3.05
N LYS A 580 16.04 21.56 3.58
CA LYS A 580 15.48 22.64 2.79
C LYS A 580 15.86 23.98 3.41
N LEU A 581 16.53 24.80 2.65
CA LEU A 581 16.81 26.18 3.00
C LEU A 581 15.86 27.08 2.20
N SER A 582 15.12 27.94 2.90
CA SER A 582 14.16 28.84 2.28
C SER A 582 14.38 30.28 2.71
N PHE A 583 14.18 31.20 1.79
CA PHE A 583 13.99 32.60 2.08
C PHE A 583 12.51 32.97 1.85
N VAL A 584 11.86 33.53 2.86
CA VAL A 584 10.43 33.89 2.84
C VAL A 584 10.28 35.36 3.23
N ASN A 585 9.79 36.16 2.30
CA ASN A 585 9.31 37.52 2.64
C ASN A 585 7.78 37.50 2.53
N ARG A 586 7.11 37.91 3.59
CA ARG A 586 5.64 37.96 3.61
C ARG A 586 5.11 39.20 4.33
N THR A 587 4.05 39.76 3.77
CA THR A 587 3.26 40.82 4.38
C THR A 587 1.87 40.31 4.69
N MET A 588 1.42 40.47 5.93
CA MET A 588 0.16 39.97 6.46
C MET A 588 -0.72 41.17 6.81
N MET A 589 -1.93 41.21 6.27
CA MET A 589 -2.93 42.20 6.49
C MET A 589 -4.20 41.54 7.06
N PRO A 590 -4.69 41.94 8.21
CA PRO A 590 -5.92 41.42 8.82
C PRO A 590 -7.12 41.80 7.95
N LEU A 591 -8.12 40.92 7.90
CA LEU A 591 -9.37 41.10 7.15
C LEU A 591 -10.58 40.83 8.04
N GLY A 592 -11.70 41.47 7.72
CA GLY A 592 -12.94 41.28 8.43
C GLY A 592 -12.94 42.02 9.78
N ALA A 593 -13.35 41.34 10.84
CA ALA A 593 -13.36 41.91 12.20
C ALA A 593 -11.97 41.91 12.86
N PHE A 594 -10.97 41.37 12.20
CA PHE A 594 -9.63 41.24 12.73
C PHE A 594 -8.82 42.50 12.48
N HIS A 595 -8.19 43.07 13.52
CA HIS A 595 -7.34 44.27 13.47
C HIS A 595 -6.07 44.04 14.27
N TYR A 596 -4.96 44.61 13.84
CA TYR A 596 -3.71 44.62 14.60
C TYR A 596 -3.69 45.88 15.48
N GLU A 597 -4.29 45.79 16.65
CA GLU A 597 -4.42 46.90 17.59
C GLU A 597 -3.25 46.91 18.59
N TYR A 598 -2.72 48.09 18.87
CA TYR A 598 -1.65 48.26 19.84
C TYR A 598 -1.91 49.51 20.71
N GLN A 599 -1.34 49.49 21.90
CA GLN A 599 -1.43 50.62 22.82
C GLN A 599 -0.39 51.69 22.49
N LYS A 600 -0.81 52.84 22.01
CA LYS A 600 0.05 53.99 21.68
C LYS A 600 0.42 54.81 22.88
N ALA A 601 -0.50 54.99 23.85
CA ALA A 601 -0.34 55.68 25.12
C ALA A 601 -1.39 55.11 26.09
N PRO A 602 -1.26 55.33 27.40
CA PRO A 602 -2.29 54.94 28.38
C PRO A 602 -3.68 55.39 27.94
N GLY A 603 -4.60 54.45 27.72
CA GLY A 603 -5.97 54.68 27.27
C GLY A 603 -6.14 55.08 25.77
N LYS A 604 -5.08 55.10 24.98
CA LYS A 604 -5.15 55.37 23.53
C LYS A 604 -4.64 54.21 22.72
N THR A 605 -5.48 53.61 21.91
CA THR A 605 -5.11 52.55 20.97
C THR A 605 -4.89 53.06 19.56
N ALA A 606 -4.12 52.31 18.75
CA ALA A 606 -3.88 52.57 17.35
C ALA A 606 -3.84 51.24 16.58
N PHE A 607 -4.03 51.31 15.28
CA PHE A 607 -4.03 50.15 14.42
C PHE A 607 -2.75 50.10 13.58
N LYS A 608 -2.19 48.91 13.43
CA LYS A 608 -1.15 48.59 12.49
C LYS A 608 -1.79 47.92 11.25
N GLU A 609 -1.58 48.48 10.07
CA GLU A 609 -2.24 48.02 8.87
C GLU A 609 -1.73 46.63 8.40
N ASN A 610 -0.44 46.39 8.58
CA ASN A 610 0.18 45.13 8.18
C ASN A 610 1.41 44.80 9.05
N ILE A 611 1.81 43.54 8.93
CA ILE A 611 3.05 43.01 9.50
C ILE A 611 3.85 42.41 8.39
N THR A 612 5.09 42.88 8.22
CA THR A 612 6.02 42.33 7.22
C THR A 612 7.14 41.55 7.90
N THR A 613 7.48 40.40 7.39
CA THR A 613 8.61 39.56 7.85
C THR A 613 9.47 39.10 6.70
N SER A 614 10.78 39.06 6.94
CA SER A 614 11.74 38.36 6.09
C SER A 614 12.41 37.27 6.91
N GLU A 615 12.28 36.05 6.49
CA GLU A 615 12.69 34.87 7.22
C GLU A 615 13.65 33.99 6.41
N ILE A 616 14.70 33.52 7.04
CA ILE A 616 15.54 32.43 6.56
C ILE A 616 15.12 31.19 7.35
N ARG A 617 14.62 30.17 6.66
CA ARG A 617 14.14 28.94 7.27
C ARG A 617 15.04 27.78 6.85
N PHE A 618 15.50 27.02 7.82
CA PHE A 618 16.20 25.75 7.59
C PHE A 618 15.36 24.61 8.15
N LEU A 619 14.97 23.67 7.30
CA LEU A 619 14.26 22.44 7.66
C LEU A 619 15.18 21.25 7.43
N ALA A 620 15.29 20.38 8.42
CA ALA A 620 15.87 19.05 8.29
C ALA A 620 14.78 18.00 8.58
N ARG A 621 14.66 16.99 7.72
CA ARG A 621 13.72 15.88 7.88
C ARG A 621 14.47 14.57 7.73
N LEU A 622 14.35 13.71 8.73
CA LEU A 622 14.88 12.36 8.77
C LEU A 622 13.74 11.35 8.88
N ALA A 623 13.60 10.48 7.90
CA ALA A 623 12.70 9.35 7.86
C ALA A 623 13.46 8.14 7.34
N TYR A 624 14.18 7.48 8.22
CA TYR A 624 15.09 6.39 7.88
C TYR A 624 14.34 5.24 7.19
N ASN A 625 14.90 4.71 6.10
CA ASN A 625 14.31 3.65 5.27
C ASN A 625 12.88 3.95 4.77
N GLU A 626 12.53 5.21 4.58
CA GLU A 626 11.23 5.60 4.04
C GLU A 626 11.08 5.13 2.59
N LYS A 627 9.92 4.55 2.29
CA LYS A 627 9.55 4.15 0.94
C LYS A 627 8.73 5.25 0.29
N TYR A 628 8.97 5.47 -1.00
CA TYR A 628 8.27 6.49 -1.79
C TYR A 628 7.73 5.93 -3.08
N ILE A 629 6.58 6.45 -3.51
CA ILE A 629 6.19 6.42 -4.92
C ILE A 629 6.74 7.71 -5.54
N GLU A 630 7.67 7.57 -6.47
CA GLU A 630 8.28 8.72 -7.13
C GLU A 630 7.41 9.20 -8.31
N GLY A 631 6.77 10.37 -8.15
CA GLY A 631 6.33 11.16 -9.29
C GLY A 631 7.47 12.06 -9.81
N GLN A 632 7.27 12.73 -10.93
CA GLN A 632 8.32 13.55 -11.53
C GLN A 632 8.81 14.66 -10.60
N PHE A 633 7.90 15.42 -10.01
CA PHE A 633 8.22 16.53 -9.11
C PHE A 633 7.77 16.30 -7.67
N THR A 634 6.89 15.35 -7.44
CA THR A 634 6.35 15.02 -6.12
C THR A 634 6.67 13.58 -5.76
N ARG A 635 6.84 13.32 -4.48
CA ARG A 635 6.95 11.98 -3.91
C ARG A 635 5.79 11.75 -2.96
N VAL A 636 5.23 10.57 -3.01
CA VAL A 636 4.23 10.13 -2.04
C VAL A 636 4.92 9.14 -1.10
N SER A 637 4.96 9.47 0.18
CA SER A 637 5.50 8.57 1.19
C SER A 637 4.58 7.37 1.39
N LEU A 638 5.14 6.18 1.40
CA LEU A 638 4.49 4.93 1.81
C LEU A 638 4.79 4.59 3.28
N GLY A 639 5.49 5.50 3.98
CA GLY A 639 5.87 5.35 5.36
C GLY A 639 7.20 4.65 5.57
N THR A 640 7.55 4.52 6.83
CA THR A 640 8.74 3.84 7.34
C THR A 640 8.36 3.04 8.58
N HIS A 641 9.26 2.19 9.05
CA HIS A 641 9.13 1.49 10.34
C HIS A 641 9.84 2.23 11.48
N TYR A 642 10.34 3.42 11.21
CA TYR A 642 11.11 4.24 12.14
C TYR A 642 10.43 5.57 12.36
N PRO A 643 10.66 6.23 13.50
CA PRO A 643 10.14 7.58 13.73
C PRO A 643 10.60 8.56 12.65
N ILE A 644 9.69 9.43 12.23
CA ILE A 644 10.00 10.56 11.35
C ILE A 644 10.29 11.76 12.23
N VAL A 645 11.47 12.33 12.08
CA VAL A 645 11.90 13.50 12.85
C VAL A 645 12.07 14.68 11.92
N GLN A 646 11.44 15.81 12.27
CA GLN A 646 11.57 17.07 11.54
C GLN A 646 11.99 18.17 12.51
N ALA A 647 12.95 18.97 12.10
CA ALA A 647 13.37 20.16 12.85
C ALA A 647 13.43 21.35 11.90
N GLN A 648 12.72 22.43 12.24
CA GLN A 648 12.76 23.69 11.50
C GLN A 648 13.26 24.80 12.38
N TYR A 649 14.30 25.47 11.92
CA TYR A 649 14.79 26.71 12.52
C TYR A 649 14.49 27.87 11.59
N THR A 650 13.93 28.96 12.16
CA THR A 650 13.55 30.16 11.43
C THR A 650 14.25 31.36 12.04
N LEU A 651 14.93 32.13 11.23
CA LEU A 651 15.55 33.39 11.57
C LEU A 651 14.79 34.51 10.87
N GLY A 652 14.10 35.37 11.64
CA GLY A 652 13.49 36.62 11.16
C GLY A 652 14.51 37.74 11.20
N VAL A 653 14.66 38.49 10.10
CA VAL A 653 15.67 39.54 9.96
C VAL A 653 14.97 40.88 9.75
N LYS A 654 15.08 41.78 10.74
CA LYS A 654 14.52 43.14 10.68
C LYS A 654 15.17 43.97 9.58
N ASN A 655 14.43 44.89 9.00
CA ASN A 655 14.81 45.81 7.94
C ASN A 655 15.16 45.13 6.60
N LEU A 656 15.27 43.82 6.52
CA LEU A 656 15.44 43.12 5.25
C LEU A 656 14.10 43.09 4.49
N PHE A 657 14.04 43.70 3.29
CA PHE A 657 12.79 43.86 2.50
C PHE A 657 11.60 44.34 3.36
N ALA A 658 11.83 45.43 4.10
CA ALA A 658 10.84 46.07 4.97
C ALA A 658 10.31 45.20 6.13
N SER A 659 11.07 44.21 6.56
CA SER A 659 10.72 43.36 7.70
C SER A 659 10.69 44.12 9.02
N ASP A 660 9.67 43.91 9.83
CA ASP A 660 9.42 44.62 11.06
C ASP A 660 10.25 44.10 12.26
N TYR A 661 10.60 42.79 12.27
CA TYR A 661 11.06 42.12 13.49
C TYR A 661 12.30 41.27 13.27
N ASN A 662 13.15 41.18 14.34
CA ASN A 662 14.17 40.16 14.48
C ASN A 662 13.67 39.08 15.42
N TYR A 663 13.83 37.82 15.06
CA TYR A 663 13.45 36.71 15.92
C TYR A 663 14.07 35.38 15.49
N HIS A 664 14.03 34.46 16.42
CA HIS A 664 14.39 33.07 16.23
C HIS A 664 13.21 32.18 16.58
N LYS A 665 12.94 31.16 15.77
CA LYS A 665 11.90 30.18 16.06
C LYS A 665 12.44 28.79 15.75
N LEU A 666 12.26 27.86 16.68
CA LEU A 666 12.55 26.44 16.52
C LEU A 666 11.24 25.66 16.64
N THR A 667 11.01 24.73 15.73
CA THR A 667 9.95 23.73 15.84
C THR A 667 10.55 22.36 15.59
N VAL A 668 10.27 21.39 16.46
CA VAL A 668 10.69 20.00 16.33
C VAL A 668 9.45 19.14 16.39
N ASN A 669 9.30 18.25 15.43
CA ASN A 669 8.19 17.32 15.33
C ASN A 669 8.74 15.89 15.24
N VAL A 670 8.10 14.96 15.94
CA VAL A 670 8.38 13.52 15.87
C VAL A 670 7.06 12.78 15.72
N ASP A 671 6.93 12.00 14.69
CA ASP A 671 5.77 11.17 14.46
C ASP A 671 6.15 9.74 14.11
N ASP A 672 5.35 8.77 14.58
CA ASP A 672 5.55 7.36 14.29
C ASP A 672 4.28 6.54 14.51
N ARG A 673 4.29 5.34 13.94
CA ARG A 673 3.28 4.30 14.14
C ARG A 673 3.90 3.05 14.75
N ILE A 674 3.52 2.76 15.97
CA ILE A 674 3.94 1.55 16.68
C ILE A 674 2.84 0.48 16.56
N ARG A 675 3.17 -0.67 15.99
CA ARG A 675 2.25 -1.79 15.88
C ARG A 675 2.33 -2.67 17.13
N VAL A 676 1.18 -2.94 17.74
CA VAL A 676 1.07 -3.67 19.02
C VAL A 676 0.11 -4.85 18.83
N ASN A 677 0.57 -5.90 18.18
CA ASN A 677 -0.25 -7.10 17.98
C ASN A 677 -0.54 -7.84 19.29
N PRO A 678 -1.77 -8.35 19.50
CA PRO A 678 -2.92 -8.36 18.60
C PRO A 678 -3.87 -7.16 18.75
N ILE A 679 -3.50 -6.13 19.48
CA ILE A 679 -4.38 -5.00 19.83
C ILE A 679 -4.28 -3.81 18.87
N GLY A 680 -3.80 -4.05 17.64
CA GLY A 680 -3.77 -3.04 16.59
C GLY A 680 -2.48 -2.20 16.56
N TYR A 681 -2.62 -0.88 16.44
CA TYR A 681 -1.49 0.03 16.35
C TYR A 681 -1.75 1.35 17.08
N PHE A 682 -0.66 2.01 17.42
CA PHE A 682 -0.62 3.25 18.15
C PHE A 682 0.11 4.31 17.32
N ASP A 683 -0.57 5.39 16.98
CA ASP A 683 0.00 6.56 16.30
C ASP A 683 0.30 7.65 17.33
N TYR A 684 1.47 8.28 17.23
CA TYR A 684 1.77 9.45 18.04
C TYR A 684 2.43 10.55 17.20
N ILE A 685 2.13 11.80 17.59
CA ILE A 685 2.75 13.01 17.06
C ILE A 685 3.15 13.86 18.26
N LEU A 686 4.43 14.12 18.39
CA LEU A 686 4.98 14.99 19.43
C LEU A 686 5.55 16.23 18.77
N GLU A 687 5.22 17.40 19.28
CA GLU A 687 5.76 18.65 18.76
C GLU A 687 6.23 19.55 19.90
N TYR A 688 7.39 20.17 19.72
CA TYR A 688 7.90 21.24 20.57
C TYR A 688 8.21 22.46 19.71
N GLY A 689 7.79 23.63 20.20
CA GLY A 689 8.08 24.88 19.52
C GLY A 689 8.49 25.98 20.51
N LYS A 690 9.44 26.81 20.08
CA LYS A 690 9.88 27.96 20.84
C LYS A 690 10.23 29.12 19.93
N THR A 691 9.76 30.29 20.34
CA THR A 691 10.05 31.59 19.70
C THR A 691 10.79 32.47 20.68
N TRP A 692 11.91 33.02 20.26
CA TRP A 692 12.70 33.98 21.04
C TRP A 692 12.50 35.37 20.45
N ASN A 693 12.68 36.34 21.28
CA ASN A 693 12.40 37.78 21.08
C ASN A 693 10.91 38.11 21.10
N PRO A 694 10.57 39.32 21.60
CA PRO A 694 9.18 39.77 21.61
C PRO A 694 8.59 39.91 20.22
N LEU A 695 7.42 39.30 20.02
CA LEU A 695 6.71 39.27 18.73
C LEU A 695 5.20 39.51 18.94
N PRO A 696 4.53 40.17 17.98
CA PRO A 696 3.09 40.23 17.96
C PRO A 696 2.47 38.86 17.72
N TYR A 697 1.27 38.63 18.26
CA TYR A 697 0.59 37.33 18.24
C TYR A 697 0.50 36.67 16.84
N PRO A 698 0.37 37.37 15.69
CA PRO A 698 0.32 36.74 14.40
C PRO A 698 1.61 36.04 13.98
N LEU A 699 2.75 36.35 14.64
CA LEU A 699 4.06 35.74 14.42
C LEU A 699 4.39 34.64 15.43
N LEU A 700 3.66 34.58 16.55
CA LEU A 700 3.74 33.48 17.51
C LEU A 700 3.09 32.21 16.93
N THR A 701 3.14 31.11 17.66
CA THR A 701 2.44 29.90 17.25
C THR A 701 0.98 29.96 17.64
N LEU A 702 0.12 30.17 16.64
CA LEU A 702 -1.32 30.01 16.79
C LEU A 702 -1.64 28.53 16.64
N HIS A 703 -2.29 27.93 17.63
CA HIS A 703 -2.59 26.50 17.61
C HIS A 703 -3.80 26.20 16.73
N GLY A 704 -3.68 25.14 15.92
CA GLY A 704 -4.68 24.79 14.92
C GLY A 704 -5.95 24.23 15.53
N GLY A 705 -7.02 25.04 15.56
CA GLY A 705 -8.36 24.58 15.88
C GLY A 705 -9.08 23.91 14.70
N ASN A 706 -10.28 23.40 14.94
CA ASN A 706 -11.11 22.78 13.92
C ASN A 706 -12.60 23.09 14.09
N GLU A 707 -13.08 24.04 13.33
CA GLU A 707 -14.48 24.46 13.31
C GLU A 707 -15.28 23.80 12.16
N THR A 708 -14.94 22.56 11.81
CA THR A 708 -15.66 21.76 10.80
C THR A 708 -16.24 20.50 11.44
N TYR A 709 -17.22 19.87 10.80
CA TYR A 709 -17.73 18.54 11.16
C TYR A 709 -16.76 17.40 10.76
N ILE A 710 -15.67 17.74 10.06
CA ILE A 710 -14.69 16.75 9.62
C ILE A 710 -13.63 16.60 10.71
N PHE A 711 -13.33 15.35 11.08
CA PHE A 711 -12.23 15.05 12.02
C PHE A 711 -10.87 15.33 11.35
N ASP A 712 -10.02 16.11 12.03
CA ASP A 712 -8.66 16.42 11.62
C ASP A 712 -7.67 15.87 12.66
N LEU A 713 -6.76 15.00 12.19
CA LEU A 713 -5.73 14.41 13.05
C LEU A 713 -4.74 15.46 13.56
N TYR A 714 -4.41 16.46 12.75
CA TYR A 714 -3.38 17.47 13.04
C TYR A 714 -3.92 18.74 13.71
N ALA A 715 -5.25 18.92 13.75
CA ALA A 715 -5.88 20.02 14.47
C ALA A 715 -6.47 19.57 15.81
N TYR A 716 -6.65 20.47 16.74
CA TYR A 716 -7.44 20.25 17.96
C TYR A 716 -8.92 20.32 17.61
N ASN A 717 -9.60 19.19 17.69
CA ASN A 717 -10.97 19.05 17.19
C ASN A 717 -12.02 19.71 18.08
N GLY A 718 -11.69 19.98 19.34
CA GLY A 718 -12.52 20.73 20.30
C GLY A 718 -12.09 22.19 20.50
N MET A 719 -11.13 22.69 19.69
CA MET A 719 -10.59 24.05 19.77
C MET A 719 -11.11 24.91 18.62
N ASN A 720 -11.38 26.17 18.86
CA ASN A 720 -11.75 27.14 17.83
C ASN A 720 -10.52 27.70 17.11
N TYR A 721 -10.72 28.26 15.91
CA TYR A 721 -9.66 29.03 15.25
C TYR A 721 -9.28 30.27 16.10
N TYR A 722 -7.98 30.60 16.12
CA TYR A 722 -7.44 31.74 16.85
C TYR A 722 -7.76 31.71 18.38
N GLU A 723 -7.94 30.54 18.98
CA GLU A 723 -8.27 30.46 20.40
C GLU A 723 -7.04 30.51 21.30
N PHE A 724 -5.95 29.78 20.89
CA PHE A 724 -4.74 29.73 21.70
C PHE A 724 -3.50 30.14 20.92
N VAL A 725 -2.60 30.80 21.61
CA VAL A 725 -1.29 31.26 21.11
C VAL A 725 -0.20 30.95 22.13
N SER A 726 1.00 30.63 21.65
CA SER A 726 2.18 30.37 22.48
C SER A 726 3.47 30.88 21.84
N ASP A 727 4.39 31.37 22.67
CA ASP A 727 5.79 31.57 22.27
C ASP A 727 6.67 30.35 22.56
N GLU A 728 6.28 29.52 23.53
CA GLU A 728 6.86 28.23 23.82
C GLU A 728 5.76 27.23 24.15
N TYR A 729 5.83 26.04 23.54
CA TYR A 729 4.84 25.00 23.72
C TYR A 729 5.41 23.60 23.50
N ALA A 730 4.70 22.63 24.07
CA ALA A 730 4.84 21.23 23.72
C ALA A 730 3.46 20.62 23.52
N SER A 731 3.32 19.76 22.55
CA SER A 731 2.08 19.06 22.26
C SER A 731 2.28 17.58 22.03
N ALA A 732 1.25 16.81 22.35
CA ALA A 732 1.17 15.40 22.08
C ALA A 732 -0.19 15.04 21.50
N THR A 733 -0.21 14.39 20.37
CA THR A 733 -1.39 13.74 19.80
C THR A 733 -1.14 12.25 19.79
N ILE A 734 -2.06 11.49 20.34
CA ILE A 734 -1.97 10.06 20.49
C ILE A 734 -3.26 9.43 20.01
N SER A 735 -3.20 8.37 19.23
CA SER A 735 -4.38 7.59 18.88
C SER A 735 -4.05 6.10 18.85
N HIS A 736 -4.91 5.28 19.42
CA HIS A 736 -4.82 3.83 19.40
C HIS A 736 -5.97 3.24 18.59
N HIS A 737 -5.63 2.52 17.55
CA HIS A 737 -6.55 1.82 16.66
C HIS A 737 -6.53 0.34 16.98
N PHE A 738 -7.62 -0.19 17.49
CA PHE A 738 -7.68 -1.56 17.99
C PHE A 738 -7.93 -2.62 16.90
N ASP A 739 -8.14 -2.22 15.66
CA ASP A 739 -8.43 -3.12 14.53
C ASP A 739 -9.60 -4.09 14.77
N GLY A 740 -10.56 -3.69 15.61
CA GLY A 740 -11.74 -4.48 15.97
C GLY A 740 -11.49 -5.46 17.13
N PHE A 741 -10.41 -5.34 17.88
CA PHE A 741 -10.05 -6.26 18.95
C PHE A 741 -11.18 -6.49 19.97
N PHE A 742 -11.94 -5.47 20.35
CA PHE A 742 -13.10 -5.59 21.24
C PHE A 742 -14.39 -5.84 20.47
N LEU A 743 -14.67 -5.03 19.40
CA LEU A 743 -15.94 -5.08 18.67
C LEU A 743 -16.13 -6.39 17.92
N ASN A 744 -15.07 -7.05 17.47
CA ASN A 744 -15.15 -8.37 16.84
C ASN A 744 -15.66 -9.47 17.79
N ARG A 745 -15.70 -9.24 19.10
CA ARG A 745 -16.26 -10.17 20.09
C ARG A 745 -17.79 -10.07 20.17
N ILE A 746 -18.36 -8.97 19.74
CA ILE A 746 -19.80 -8.71 19.71
C ILE A 746 -20.36 -9.17 18.36
N PRO A 747 -21.31 -10.16 18.33
CA PRO A 747 -21.74 -10.77 17.06
C PRO A 747 -22.23 -9.81 16.00
N LEU A 748 -22.99 -8.75 16.39
CA LEU A 748 -23.49 -7.74 15.45
C LEU A 748 -22.36 -6.88 14.90
N MET A 749 -21.50 -6.35 15.79
CA MET A 749 -20.37 -5.48 15.40
C MET A 749 -19.37 -6.24 14.55
N ARG A 750 -19.18 -7.53 14.83
CA ARG A 750 -18.37 -8.43 14.02
C ARG A 750 -18.87 -8.52 12.58
N LYS A 751 -20.19 -8.65 12.35
CA LYS A 751 -20.75 -8.68 10.99
C LYS A 751 -20.54 -7.36 10.24
N LEU A 752 -20.58 -6.25 10.96
CA LEU A 752 -20.34 -4.91 10.43
C LEU A 752 -18.86 -4.61 10.20
N LYS A 753 -17.95 -5.45 10.72
CA LYS A 753 -16.49 -5.25 10.71
C LYS A 753 -16.07 -3.88 11.29
N TRP A 754 -16.84 -3.34 12.22
CA TRP A 754 -16.52 -2.08 12.86
C TRP A 754 -15.28 -2.22 13.72
N ARG A 755 -14.49 -1.14 13.77
CA ARG A 755 -13.23 -1.05 14.51
C ARG A 755 -13.29 0.13 15.46
N GLU A 756 -12.81 -0.05 16.65
CA GLU A 756 -12.72 0.98 17.66
C GLU A 756 -11.39 1.74 17.60
N VAL A 757 -11.46 3.02 17.89
CA VAL A 757 -10.31 3.91 18.04
C VAL A 757 -10.50 4.80 19.26
N VAL A 758 -9.43 5.04 19.98
CA VAL A 758 -9.38 6.02 21.06
C VAL A 758 -8.22 6.97 20.84
N GLY A 759 -8.36 8.21 21.25
CA GLY A 759 -7.30 9.19 21.12
C GLY A 759 -7.32 10.24 22.20
N ALA A 760 -6.20 10.91 22.36
CA ALA A 760 -6.04 12.05 23.24
C ALA A 760 -5.10 13.08 22.61
N LYS A 761 -5.37 14.35 22.86
CA LYS A 761 -4.46 15.45 22.52
C LYS A 761 -4.23 16.32 23.72
N ALA A 762 -2.97 16.66 23.92
CA ALA A 762 -2.53 17.54 24.99
C ALA A 762 -1.69 18.68 24.42
N LEU A 763 -1.83 19.86 24.98
CA LEU A 763 -1.05 21.02 24.62
C LEU A 763 -0.73 21.81 25.89
N VAL A 764 0.55 22.02 26.13
CA VAL A 764 1.04 22.95 27.16
C VAL A 764 1.76 24.10 26.47
N GLY A 765 1.61 25.30 26.97
CA GLY A 765 2.27 26.44 26.35
C GLY A 765 2.26 27.65 27.25
N ARG A 766 3.00 28.67 26.87
CA ARG A 766 3.04 29.95 27.55
C ARG A 766 3.25 31.09 26.57
N VAL A 767 2.93 32.27 27.01
CA VAL A 767 3.22 33.53 26.33
C VAL A 767 3.87 34.49 27.30
N ASN A 768 5.05 34.97 26.97
CA ASN A 768 5.74 35.99 27.74
C ASN A 768 5.01 37.32 27.65
N ASP A 769 4.97 38.08 28.73
CA ASP A 769 4.26 39.35 28.80
C ASP A 769 4.79 40.40 27.81
N ALA A 770 6.09 40.30 27.45
CA ALA A 770 6.67 41.14 26.40
C ALA A 770 5.99 40.92 25.05
N ASN A 771 5.52 39.70 24.74
CA ASN A 771 4.76 39.40 23.51
C ASN A 771 3.34 39.98 23.59
N LYS A 772 2.69 39.91 24.76
CA LYS A 772 1.33 40.45 24.95
C LYS A 772 1.26 41.97 24.80
N SER A 773 2.36 42.67 25.12
CA SER A 773 2.46 44.12 24.98
C SER A 773 2.67 44.61 23.53
N MET A 774 3.04 43.71 22.60
CA MET A 774 3.31 44.08 21.19
C MET A 774 2.05 44.42 20.41
N LEU A 775 0.99 43.64 20.57
CA LEU A 775 -0.34 43.87 20.04
C LEU A 775 -1.37 43.44 21.10
N ILE A 776 -2.51 44.12 21.15
CA ILE A 776 -3.65 43.76 21.98
C ILE A 776 -4.23 42.45 21.43
N PHE A 777 -4.37 41.48 22.30
CA PHE A 777 -4.96 40.21 21.88
C PHE A 777 -6.45 40.36 21.56
N PRO A 778 -6.96 39.82 20.48
CA PRO A 778 -8.39 39.72 20.24
C PRO A 778 -9.11 39.05 21.43
N GLU A 779 -10.36 39.42 21.69
CA GLU A 779 -11.13 38.97 22.88
C GLU A 779 -11.14 37.46 23.12
N HIS A 780 -11.09 36.69 22.05
CA HIS A 780 -11.14 35.21 22.10
C HIS A 780 -9.76 34.53 22.01
N LEU A 781 -8.68 35.30 21.78
CA LEU A 781 -7.33 34.79 21.75
C LEU A 781 -6.69 34.80 23.13
N THR A 782 -6.32 33.64 23.63
CA THR A 782 -5.80 33.50 24.99
C THR A 782 -4.46 32.72 25.01
N ALA A 783 -3.72 32.92 26.09
CA ALA A 783 -2.55 32.09 26.39
C ALA A 783 -2.95 30.88 27.24
N LEU A 784 -2.16 29.83 27.15
CA LEU A 784 -2.36 28.60 27.94
C LEU A 784 -1.84 28.77 29.39
N ASN A 785 -2.34 29.74 30.09
CA ASN A 785 -1.84 30.16 31.40
C ASN A 785 -2.55 29.50 32.61
N ARG A 786 -3.63 28.73 32.38
CA ARG A 786 -4.41 28.04 33.40
C ARG A 786 -4.13 26.52 33.45
N GLY A 787 -3.08 26.06 32.77
CA GLY A 787 -2.70 24.67 32.66
C GLY A 787 -2.82 24.11 31.21
N PRO A 788 -2.64 22.81 31.05
CA PRO A 788 -2.70 22.19 29.73
C PRO A 788 -4.10 22.22 29.10
N TYR A 789 -4.16 22.36 27.79
CA TYR A 789 -5.35 22.02 27.03
C TYR A 789 -5.38 20.52 26.79
N PHE A 790 -6.57 19.93 27.02
CA PHE A 790 -6.78 18.50 26.79
C PHE A 790 -8.06 18.25 25.99
N GLU A 791 -8.00 17.32 25.07
CA GLU A 791 -9.16 16.68 24.45
C GLU A 791 -8.99 15.19 24.37
N ALA A 792 -10.08 14.45 24.53
CA ALA A 792 -10.15 13.01 24.34
C ALA A 792 -11.11 12.67 23.22
N THR A 793 -10.82 11.58 22.52
CA THR A 793 -11.66 11.10 21.44
C THR A 793 -11.92 9.61 21.59
N THR A 794 -13.12 9.19 21.24
CA THR A 794 -13.40 7.78 20.94
C THR A 794 -14.20 7.70 19.66
N GLY A 795 -13.89 6.73 18.83
CA GLY A 795 -14.50 6.65 17.52
C GLY A 795 -14.73 5.21 17.08
N ILE A 796 -15.55 5.11 16.07
CA ILE A 796 -15.81 3.88 15.33
C ILE A 796 -15.34 4.10 13.90
N GLU A 797 -14.44 3.25 13.47
CA GLU A 797 -13.94 3.21 12.11
C GLU A 797 -14.63 2.11 11.32
N ASN A 798 -14.41 2.14 10.03
CA ASN A 798 -14.93 1.12 9.12
C ASN A 798 -16.46 1.09 8.99
N ILE A 799 -17.15 2.17 9.29
CA ILE A 799 -18.58 2.30 9.03
C ILE A 799 -18.76 2.34 7.50
N PHE A 800 -19.54 1.39 6.96
CA PHE A 800 -19.66 1.17 5.51
C PHE A 800 -18.31 1.05 4.78
N LYS A 801 -17.26 0.56 5.48
CA LYS A 801 -15.87 0.35 4.98
C LYS A 801 -15.09 1.63 4.63
N VAL A 802 -15.67 2.82 4.76
CA VAL A 802 -15.03 4.08 4.33
C VAL A 802 -15.21 5.24 5.30
N PHE A 803 -16.12 5.14 6.26
CA PHE A 803 -16.39 6.23 7.20
C PHE A 803 -15.81 5.93 8.58
N ARG A 804 -15.36 7.00 9.22
CA ARG A 804 -15.04 7.06 10.63
C ARG A 804 -15.88 8.14 11.28
N VAL A 805 -16.40 7.86 12.48
CA VAL A 805 -17.15 8.81 13.31
C VAL A 805 -16.51 8.85 14.70
N ASP A 806 -16.17 10.04 15.15
CA ASP A 806 -15.50 10.31 16.41
C ASP A 806 -16.38 11.19 17.30
N ALA A 807 -16.53 10.79 18.55
CA ALA A 807 -16.96 11.63 19.63
C ALA A 807 -15.73 12.32 20.24
N VAL A 808 -15.76 13.63 20.31
CA VAL A 808 -14.67 14.47 20.79
C VAL A 808 -15.13 15.19 22.07
N TRP A 809 -14.40 15.01 23.14
CA TRP A 809 -14.59 15.71 24.42
C TRP A 809 -13.45 16.68 24.65
N ARG A 810 -13.80 17.93 24.81
CA ARG A 810 -12.89 18.94 25.33
C ARG A 810 -12.90 18.89 26.86
N LEU A 811 -11.74 18.70 27.47
CA LEU A 811 -11.63 18.42 28.92
C LEU A 811 -11.13 19.64 29.75
N SER A 812 -10.67 20.69 29.08
CA SER A 812 -10.12 21.88 29.73
C SER A 812 -10.57 23.16 29.02
N TYR A 813 -10.43 24.30 29.70
CA TYR A 813 -10.83 25.63 29.17
C TYR A 813 -12.27 25.65 28.68
N LEU A 814 -13.18 25.01 29.43
CA LEU A 814 -14.61 24.90 29.08
C LEU A 814 -15.35 26.22 29.18
N ASP A 815 -14.81 27.15 29.93
CA ASP A 815 -15.32 28.49 30.14
C ASP A 815 -14.86 29.54 29.12
N ASN A 816 -14.01 29.12 28.15
CA ASN A 816 -13.60 29.99 27.06
C ASN A 816 -14.81 30.37 26.19
N PRO A 817 -14.83 31.59 25.60
CA PRO A 817 -15.90 31.99 24.70
C PRO A 817 -16.07 30.98 23.54
N LYS A 818 -17.32 30.57 23.28
CA LYS A 818 -17.67 29.59 22.23
C LYS A 818 -17.03 28.21 22.36
N ALA A 819 -16.48 27.84 23.54
CA ALA A 819 -15.97 26.50 23.78
C ALA A 819 -17.08 25.45 23.59
N ILE A 820 -16.81 24.42 22.81
CA ILE A 820 -17.73 23.32 22.60
C ILE A 820 -17.21 22.12 23.41
N PRO A 821 -17.87 21.75 24.53
CA PRO A 821 -17.41 20.67 25.40
C PRO A 821 -17.44 19.30 24.75
N PHE A 822 -18.39 19.09 23.84
CA PHE A 822 -18.59 17.83 23.13
C PHE A 822 -18.98 18.05 21.67
N SER A 823 -18.42 17.28 20.77
CA SER A 823 -18.79 17.32 19.36
C SER A 823 -18.67 15.93 18.73
N ILE A 824 -19.46 15.71 17.68
CA ILE A 824 -19.31 14.54 16.82
C ILE A 824 -18.71 14.99 15.51
N LYS A 825 -17.66 14.31 15.09
CA LYS A 825 -16.96 14.58 13.82
C LYS A 825 -16.86 13.31 13.00
N ALA A 826 -16.80 13.46 11.69
CA ALA A 826 -16.68 12.32 10.77
C ALA A 826 -15.51 12.52 9.84
N SER A 827 -14.94 11.45 9.33
CA SER A 827 -13.93 11.49 8.28
C SER A 827 -14.09 10.34 7.31
N LEU A 828 -13.55 10.52 6.10
CA LEU A 828 -13.39 9.46 5.12
C LEU A 828 -12.04 8.79 5.35
N GLN A 829 -12.06 7.49 5.47
CA GLN A 829 -10.87 6.69 5.72
C GLN A 829 -10.93 5.42 4.88
N PHE A 830 -10.01 5.30 3.93
CA PHE A 830 -9.86 4.09 3.13
C PHE A 830 -8.78 3.21 3.76
N THR A 831 -9.21 2.17 4.48
CA THR A 831 -8.32 1.18 5.11
C THR A 831 -8.74 -0.22 4.71
N PHE A 832 -7.75 -1.07 4.43
CA PHE A 832 -7.97 -2.49 4.20
C PHE A 832 -8.40 -3.23 5.45
#